data_8458d22a18d4c6cfc2a9185ab73f2983
#
_entry.id   8458d22a18d4c6cfc2a9185ab73f2983
#
_cell.length_a   1.000
_cell.length_b   1.000
_cell.length_c   1.000
_cell.angle_alpha   90.00
_cell.angle_beta   90.00
_cell.angle_gamma   90.00
#
_symmetry.space_group_name_H-M   'P 1'
#
loop_
_entity.id
_entity.type
_entity.pdbx_description
1 polymer ?
#
loop_
_entity_poly.entity_id
_entity_poly.type
_entity_poly.pdbx_seq_one_letter_code
_entity_poly.pdbx_strand_id
1 'polypeptide(L)'
;MRRSIKTSLIALSSMAMMCVTLSACGGGGGGGGSSSSSPVSSTPSTVAINTAQAIWLSPQTMVWPSAPAGSTYTLYSSKNATISVTSAAVSGADGAGIPLTTGAMPTAVAQQFPQYAQATTLVVPSTLSTSIQTLLTTQLVVVQSSGSTNVAATQIQLGPVLDAVYATSAQSANLGVSFAANTGIPTFKLWAPTASSVSLNLYSSSTGSTATTLPMNFDSNTGIWSATAADASLVNVGYYTYTVNVYSRAVAAGNGAMVSNTVTDPYSVSLSGNSLRSMIVDLSKAATQPSGWPGSLIATASVPTDSVIYELHVRDFSVNDSSVSSAHQGKFLAFADQGSAGMTNLKQLANAGLTHIHLLPAFDFSSVDELNCANPTVRNSTGAGTEAETDVKATQNTDCFNWGYDPLHYGAPEGSYSSNPDNGLARVVEFRQLVQSLHSAGLRGVMDVVYNHTSASGQDPHSVLDRIVPGYYHRLDSTGNVQNYSCCADTATERTMMEKLMTDTLVRWSRDYYVDGFRFDILGMLSQAAVLRAKAAVEAVTANDARGHTYFYGEGWLPNSGVSAVVKTAIQANLAGTGIGTFNDRIRDSVRGGSPFDSGASMVTNQGFINGQCFQVNANAGSCSTAPADLIRVSLAGNLAAFPLRANTTGASLNYGGQPAGYTQRPEENISYISVHDAETVFDVSQYKHASAVSVSDRARAQAVGLSLVILSQGVPFLHGGDDFLRSKSGDSNSYNSGDYFNRIDWTGQKNYWGTGLPVDNSGNNAANASTLTPLLNNLSPPDSGSIAATHGQTLDFLSVRKATDLFRLQQASDIVNCASFPDANSPVSGVIVMRIQGMGCVNQTSSGYKSVVVVFNASNAVANTSISAYAGKAFGSGSGNIALHPAQANGHDSVVKTAASFSATNSTGTFSVPARTTAVFVEYP
;
A
#
# COMPACT_ATOMS: atom_id res chain seq x y z
N MET A 1 36.72 -1.78 -21.02
CA MET A 1 37.20 -2.32 -19.73
C MET A 1 36.02 -2.90 -18.97
N ARG A 2 35.96 -4.23 -18.88
CA ARG A 2 34.92 -4.96 -18.15
C ARG A 2 35.25 -4.91 -16.66
N ARG A 3 34.32 -4.48 -15.81
CA ARG A 3 34.33 -4.76 -14.38
C ARG A 3 33.01 -5.40 -13.95
N SER A 4 33.18 -6.55 -13.36
CA SER A 4 32.23 -7.51 -12.85
C SER A 4 31.37 -6.94 -11.72
N ILE A 5 30.05 -7.14 -11.84
CA ILE A 5 29.10 -6.92 -10.76
C ILE A 5 29.07 -8.21 -9.92
N LYS A 6 29.49 -8.10 -8.67
CA LYS A 6 29.33 -9.18 -7.69
C LYS A 6 27.90 -9.13 -7.12
N THR A 7 27.14 -10.14 -7.44
CA THR A 7 25.86 -10.43 -6.81
C THR A 7 26.10 -11.04 -5.42
N SER A 8 25.61 -10.40 -4.37
CA SER A 8 25.61 -10.98 -3.04
C SER A 8 24.36 -11.85 -2.88
N LEU A 9 24.56 -13.15 -2.81
CA LEU A 9 23.53 -14.12 -2.40
C LEU A 9 23.39 -14.07 -0.87
N ILE A 10 22.20 -13.87 -0.38
CA ILE A 10 21.82 -14.14 1.00
C ILE A 10 21.48 -15.65 1.08
N ALA A 11 22.23 -16.36 1.90
CA ALA A 11 22.05 -17.77 2.14
C ALA A 11 20.89 -18.02 3.09
N LEU A 12 19.82 -18.66 2.62
CA LEU A 12 18.87 -19.36 3.50
C LEU A 12 19.45 -20.72 3.89
N SER A 13 19.49 -20.96 5.17
CA SER A 13 19.88 -22.22 5.78
C SER A 13 18.85 -23.32 5.46
N SER A 14 19.22 -24.24 4.58
CA SER A 14 18.49 -25.47 4.35
C SER A 14 18.95 -26.55 5.34
N MET A 15 17.99 -27.09 6.06
CA MET A 15 18.13 -28.24 6.95
C MET A 15 18.48 -29.47 6.12
N ALA A 16 19.68 -30.03 6.32
CA ALA A 16 20.14 -31.24 5.65
C ALA A 16 19.43 -32.47 6.21
N MET A 17 18.70 -33.16 5.36
CA MET A 17 18.17 -34.50 5.63
C MET A 17 19.26 -35.55 5.31
N MET A 18 19.69 -36.27 6.34
CA MET A 18 20.76 -37.23 6.32
C MET A 18 20.27 -38.53 5.64
N CYS A 19 20.74 -38.79 4.40
CA CYS A 19 20.60 -40.11 3.81
C CYS A 19 21.72 -41.03 4.30
N VAL A 20 21.36 -42.06 5.01
CA VAL A 20 22.29 -43.17 5.42
C VAL A 20 22.42 -44.13 4.26
N THR A 21 23.60 -44.18 3.64
CA THR A 21 23.99 -45.22 2.71
C THR A 21 24.67 -46.35 3.45
N LEU A 22 24.07 -47.51 3.53
CA LEU A 22 24.71 -48.73 3.97
C LEU A 22 25.48 -49.35 2.78
N SER A 23 26.77 -49.33 2.84
CA SER A 23 27.63 -50.15 2.00
C SER A 23 27.90 -51.47 2.69
N ALA A 24 27.50 -52.55 2.08
CA ALA A 24 27.97 -53.89 2.50
C ALA A 24 28.83 -54.46 1.38
N CYS A 25 30.10 -54.65 1.67
CA CYS A 25 31.02 -55.51 0.91
C CYS A 25 30.94 -56.95 1.42
N GLY A 26 30.84 -57.89 0.48
CA GLY A 26 31.08 -59.32 0.80
C GLY A 26 31.20 -60.07 -0.50
N GLY A 27 32.42 -60.66 -0.70
CA GLY A 27 32.82 -61.31 -1.92
C GLY A 27 32.58 -62.80 -1.95
N GLY A 28 32.64 -63.31 -3.14
CA GLY A 28 33.24 -64.60 -3.49
C GLY A 28 32.34 -65.81 -3.71
N GLY A 29 32.43 -66.41 -4.86
CA GLY A 29 32.24 -67.86 -5.07
C GLY A 29 31.32 -68.21 -6.25
N GLY A 30 31.86 -68.73 -7.29
CA GLY A 30 31.21 -69.07 -8.57
C GLY A 30 30.32 -70.36 -8.49
N GLY A 31 29.42 -70.42 -9.46
CA GLY A 31 28.61 -71.63 -9.74
C GLY A 31 27.66 -71.35 -10.85
N GLY A 32 27.94 -71.92 -12.05
CA GLY A 32 27.09 -71.77 -13.20
C GLY A 32 25.75 -72.49 -13.00
N GLY A 33 24.68 -71.81 -13.40
CA GLY A 33 23.32 -72.32 -13.53
C GLY A 33 22.54 -71.45 -14.49
N SER A 34 22.22 -72.00 -15.62
CA SER A 34 21.28 -71.44 -16.55
C SER A 34 19.90 -71.34 -15.94
N SER A 35 19.47 -70.16 -15.61
CA SER A 35 18.08 -69.85 -15.22
C SER A 35 17.43 -69.03 -16.30
N SER A 36 16.34 -69.53 -16.87
CA SER A 36 15.35 -68.89 -17.67
C SER A 36 14.94 -67.55 -17.03
N SER A 37 15.19 -66.44 -17.69
CA SER A 37 14.69 -65.11 -17.37
C SER A 37 13.18 -65.08 -17.51
N SER A 38 12.47 -65.22 -16.41
CA SER A 38 11.11 -64.73 -16.30
C SER A 38 11.14 -63.22 -16.53
N PRO A 39 10.18 -62.66 -17.29
CA PRO A 39 10.11 -61.20 -17.49
C PRO A 39 9.85 -60.59 -16.12
N VAL A 40 10.78 -59.74 -15.69
CA VAL A 40 10.57 -58.85 -14.52
C VAL A 40 9.41 -57.94 -14.90
N SER A 41 8.24 -58.20 -14.36
CA SER A 41 7.12 -57.33 -14.43
C SER A 41 7.50 -56.06 -13.67
N SER A 42 8.04 -55.07 -14.39
CA SER A 42 8.30 -53.76 -13.79
C SER A 42 6.92 -53.12 -13.46
N THR A 43 6.64 -52.95 -12.21
CA THR A 43 5.46 -52.21 -11.76
C THR A 43 5.46 -50.83 -12.43
N PRO A 44 4.38 -50.41 -13.13
CA PRO A 44 4.36 -49.12 -13.78
C PRO A 44 4.70 -47.97 -12.79
N SER A 45 5.63 -47.11 -13.16
CA SER A 45 6.02 -45.96 -12.29
C SER A 45 4.91 -44.92 -12.24
N THR A 46 4.71 -44.32 -11.08
CA THR A 46 3.79 -43.21 -10.89
C THR A 46 4.27 -41.96 -11.65
N VAL A 47 3.36 -41.30 -12.37
CA VAL A 47 3.57 -39.98 -13.02
C VAL A 47 2.88 -38.94 -12.14
N ALA A 48 3.65 -38.01 -11.60
CA ALA A 48 3.13 -37.00 -10.66
C ALA A 48 2.17 -36.02 -11.34
N ILE A 49 1.10 -35.63 -10.60
CA ILE A 49 0.11 -34.63 -11.02
C ILE A 49 0.01 -33.46 -10.03
N ASN A 50 1.00 -33.25 -9.20
CA ASN A 50 0.97 -32.26 -8.11
C ASN A 50 1.35 -30.84 -8.55
N THR A 51 1.55 -30.58 -9.83
CA THR A 51 1.80 -29.25 -10.42
C THR A 51 0.72 -28.87 -11.40
N ALA A 52 0.53 -27.57 -11.68
CA ALA A 52 -0.37 -27.03 -12.71
C ALA A 52 0.43 -26.18 -13.71
N GLN A 53 1.13 -26.85 -14.62
CA GLN A 53 1.99 -26.22 -15.62
C GLN A 53 1.25 -25.89 -16.93
N ALA A 54 0.13 -26.56 -17.21
CA ALA A 54 -0.73 -26.19 -18.33
C ALA A 54 -1.63 -24.99 -17.97
N ILE A 55 -1.90 -24.15 -18.93
CA ILE A 55 -2.72 -22.93 -18.76
C ILE A 55 -3.80 -22.92 -19.83
N TRP A 56 -5.06 -22.85 -19.43
CA TRP A 56 -6.19 -22.79 -20.35
C TRP A 56 -6.51 -21.34 -20.69
N LEU A 57 -6.07 -20.87 -21.88
CA LEU A 57 -6.09 -19.45 -22.26
C LEU A 57 -7.45 -18.99 -22.79
N SER A 58 -8.11 -19.83 -23.61
CA SER A 58 -9.42 -19.53 -24.20
C SER A 58 -10.18 -20.85 -24.42
N PRO A 59 -11.49 -20.86 -24.72
CA PRO A 59 -12.25 -22.08 -24.85
C PRO A 59 -11.61 -23.17 -25.74
N GLN A 60 -10.87 -22.75 -26.78
CA GLN A 60 -10.22 -23.68 -27.74
C GLN A 60 -8.70 -23.69 -27.67
N THR A 61 -8.08 -22.96 -26.71
CA THR A 61 -6.62 -22.82 -26.66
C THR A 61 -6.08 -23.07 -25.24
N MET A 62 -5.23 -24.05 -25.12
CA MET A 62 -4.44 -24.32 -23.93
C MET A 62 -2.97 -24.28 -24.28
N VAL A 63 -2.11 -23.96 -23.34
CA VAL A 63 -0.64 -24.05 -23.49
C VAL A 63 -0.04 -24.89 -22.40
N TRP A 64 1.04 -25.57 -22.73
CA TRP A 64 1.93 -26.17 -21.75
C TRP A 64 3.37 -25.75 -22.12
N PRO A 65 3.89 -24.66 -21.48
CA PRO A 65 5.13 -24.02 -21.93
C PRO A 65 6.36 -24.94 -21.97
N SER A 66 6.44 -25.89 -21.04
CA SER A 66 7.57 -26.83 -20.92
C SER A 66 7.35 -28.16 -21.68
N ALA A 67 6.23 -28.32 -22.37
CA ALA A 67 5.90 -29.59 -23.02
C ALA A 67 6.76 -29.80 -24.28
N PRO A 68 7.40 -30.96 -24.44
CA PRO A 68 8.21 -31.26 -25.63
C PRO A 68 7.35 -31.49 -26.89
N ALA A 69 7.86 -31.10 -28.03
CA ALA A 69 7.25 -31.38 -29.33
C ALA A 69 7.27 -32.90 -29.65
N GLY A 70 6.30 -33.34 -30.46
CA GLY A 70 6.27 -34.73 -30.96
C GLY A 70 5.57 -35.76 -30.07
N SER A 71 4.98 -35.31 -28.93
CA SER A 71 4.18 -36.15 -28.05
C SER A 71 2.68 -36.03 -28.39
N THR A 72 1.87 -36.95 -27.84
CA THR A 72 0.40 -36.84 -27.82
C THR A 72 -0.06 -36.34 -26.47
N TYR A 73 -1.17 -35.60 -26.45
CA TYR A 73 -1.72 -34.98 -25.25
C TYR A 73 -3.19 -35.36 -25.09
N THR A 74 -3.59 -35.73 -23.88
CA THR A 74 -4.97 -36.08 -23.56
C THR A 74 -5.42 -35.37 -22.29
N LEU A 75 -6.56 -34.67 -22.34
CA LEU A 75 -7.22 -34.06 -21.21
C LEU A 75 -8.15 -35.06 -20.52
N TYR A 76 -7.94 -35.29 -19.25
CA TYR A 76 -8.80 -36.09 -18.39
C TYR A 76 -9.54 -35.24 -17.37
N SER A 77 -10.76 -35.63 -17.02
CA SER A 77 -11.56 -35.00 -15.99
C SER A 77 -12.01 -36.01 -14.93
N SER A 78 -12.22 -35.56 -13.70
CA SER A 78 -12.83 -36.37 -12.62
C SER A 78 -13.67 -35.51 -11.70
N LYS A 79 -14.96 -35.81 -11.59
CA LYS A 79 -15.89 -35.17 -10.64
C LYS A 79 -15.56 -35.48 -9.19
N ASN A 80 -14.90 -36.60 -8.95
CA ASN A 80 -14.54 -37.07 -7.60
C ASN A 80 -13.08 -36.77 -7.23
N ALA A 81 -12.32 -36.11 -8.12
CA ALA A 81 -10.90 -35.78 -7.94
C ALA A 81 -10.03 -37.03 -7.68
N THR A 82 -10.24 -38.10 -8.42
CA THR A 82 -9.60 -39.43 -8.22
C THR A 82 -8.58 -39.80 -9.27
N ILE A 83 -8.22 -38.87 -10.19
CA ILE A 83 -7.25 -39.15 -11.26
C ILE A 83 -5.90 -39.55 -10.65
N SER A 84 -5.41 -40.70 -11.12
CA SER A 84 -4.06 -41.17 -10.87
C SER A 84 -3.42 -41.60 -12.19
N VAL A 85 -2.16 -41.24 -12.38
CA VAL A 85 -1.41 -41.50 -13.62
C VAL A 85 -0.19 -42.37 -13.32
N THR A 86 -0.07 -43.45 -14.08
CA THR A 86 1.17 -44.28 -14.12
C THR A 86 1.73 -44.24 -15.53
N SER A 87 2.94 -44.69 -15.71
CA SER A 87 3.56 -44.82 -17.04
C SER A 87 2.74 -45.69 -18.01
N ALA A 88 1.88 -46.59 -17.51
CA ALA A 88 1.08 -47.49 -18.31
C ALA A 88 -0.40 -47.11 -18.47
N ALA A 89 -0.97 -46.34 -17.54
CA ALA A 89 -2.42 -46.09 -17.50
C ALA A 89 -2.80 -44.80 -16.77
N VAL A 90 -4.00 -44.29 -17.08
CA VAL A 90 -4.73 -43.30 -16.29
C VAL A 90 -5.93 -43.96 -15.67
N SER A 91 -6.14 -43.75 -14.38
CA SER A 91 -7.28 -44.27 -13.65
C SER A 91 -8.02 -43.17 -12.89
N GLY A 92 -9.27 -43.40 -12.49
CA GLY A 92 -10.09 -42.46 -11.75
C GLY A 92 -10.65 -41.28 -12.57
N ALA A 93 -10.48 -41.30 -13.88
CA ALA A 93 -11.09 -40.34 -14.81
C ALA A 93 -12.54 -40.70 -15.13
N ASP A 94 -13.38 -39.70 -15.43
CA ASP A 94 -14.79 -39.89 -15.75
C ASP A 94 -15.06 -40.45 -17.19
N GLY A 95 -14.02 -40.72 -17.98
CA GLY A 95 -14.14 -41.22 -19.33
C GLY A 95 -12.78 -41.51 -20.00
N ALA A 96 -12.83 -41.78 -21.29
CA ALA A 96 -11.64 -42.16 -22.07
C ALA A 96 -10.60 -41.04 -22.27
N GLY A 97 -10.90 -39.84 -21.82
CA GLY A 97 -10.07 -38.64 -22.04
C GLY A 97 -10.38 -37.99 -23.39
N ILE A 98 -9.97 -36.74 -23.53
CA ILE A 98 -10.22 -35.88 -24.69
C ILE A 98 -8.88 -35.62 -25.36
N PRO A 99 -8.66 -36.10 -26.60
CA PRO A 99 -7.42 -35.83 -27.32
C PRO A 99 -7.27 -34.34 -27.61
N LEU A 100 -6.08 -33.81 -27.33
CA LEU A 100 -5.67 -32.44 -27.67
C LEU A 100 -4.65 -32.50 -28.82
N THR A 101 -4.86 -31.71 -29.87
CA THR A 101 -3.89 -31.64 -30.98
C THR A 101 -2.95 -30.46 -30.79
N THR A 102 -1.69 -30.61 -31.20
CA THR A 102 -0.78 -29.48 -31.25
C THR A 102 -1.07 -28.61 -32.47
N GLY A 103 -0.99 -27.29 -32.33
CA GLY A 103 -1.28 -26.35 -33.41
C GLY A 103 -0.65 -24.98 -33.22
N ALA A 104 -0.91 -24.08 -34.15
CA ALA A 104 -0.51 -22.67 -34.00
C ALA A 104 -1.43 -21.94 -33.01
N MET A 105 -0.86 -21.05 -32.21
CA MET A 105 -1.63 -20.17 -31.34
C MET A 105 -2.42 -19.17 -32.19
N PRO A 106 -3.75 -19.01 -31.99
CA PRO A 106 -4.52 -17.98 -32.68
C PRO A 106 -3.96 -16.58 -32.40
N THR A 107 -3.88 -15.74 -33.43
CA THR A 107 -3.26 -14.40 -33.35
C THR A 107 -3.86 -13.53 -32.24
N ALA A 108 -5.18 -13.56 -32.06
CA ALA A 108 -5.85 -12.80 -31.00
C ALA A 108 -5.43 -13.28 -29.58
N VAL A 109 -5.25 -14.60 -29.41
CA VAL A 109 -4.78 -15.17 -28.12
C VAL A 109 -3.32 -14.81 -27.88
N ALA A 110 -2.45 -14.87 -28.91
CA ALA A 110 -1.05 -14.46 -28.82
C ALA A 110 -0.90 -12.97 -28.49
N GLN A 111 -1.77 -12.11 -28.99
CA GLN A 111 -1.79 -10.69 -28.65
C GLN A 111 -2.25 -10.44 -27.20
N GLN A 112 -3.22 -11.21 -26.73
CA GLN A 112 -3.71 -11.11 -25.35
C GLN A 112 -2.71 -11.68 -24.32
N PHE A 113 -1.97 -12.73 -24.71
CA PHE A 113 -1.01 -13.44 -23.85
C PHE A 113 0.37 -13.56 -24.54
N PRO A 114 1.06 -12.44 -24.78
CA PRO A 114 2.32 -12.43 -25.52
C PRO A 114 3.43 -13.25 -24.88
N GLN A 115 3.39 -13.41 -23.55
CA GLN A 115 4.34 -14.24 -22.79
C GLN A 115 4.25 -15.74 -23.12
N TYR A 116 3.15 -16.19 -23.72
CA TYR A 116 2.93 -17.59 -24.14
C TYR A 116 2.98 -17.80 -25.66
N ALA A 117 3.27 -16.74 -26.44
CA ALA A 117 3.22 -16.80 -27.90
C ALA A 117 4.13 -17.87 -28.52
N GLN A 118 5.18 -18.29 -27.82
CA GLN A 118 6.13 -19.34 -28.27
C GLN A 118 5.93 -20.68 -27.54
N ALA A 119 4.92 -20.79 -26.68
CA ALA A 119 4.65 -22.02 -25.93
C ALA A 119 4.02 -23.10 -26.82
N THR A 120 4.22 -24.38 -26.43
CA THR A 120 3.49 -25.48 -27.09
C THR A 120 1.99 -25.31 -26.90
N THR A 121 1.30 -25.04 -28.02
CA THR A 121 -0.16 -24.80 -28.02
C THR A 121 -0.88 -26.12 -28.23
N LEU A 122 -1.82 -26.37 -27.31
CA LEU A 122 -2.73 -27.52 -27.33
C LEU A 122 -4.13 -27.02 -27.73
N VAL A 123 -4.61 -27.50 -28.87
CA VAL A 123 -5.93 -27.13 -29.39
C VAL A 123 -6.99 -28.01 -28.72
N VAL A 124 -7.91 -27.35 -28.04
CA VAL A 124 -9.09 -27.99 -27.41
C VAL A 124 -10.18 -28.14 -28.47
N PRO A 125 -10.73 -29.35 -28.67
CA PRO A 125 -11.77 -29.58 -29.70
C PRO A 125 -13.00 -28.67 -29.53
N SER A 126 -13.46 -28.08 -30.62
CA SER A 126 -14.64 -27.18 -30.60
C SER A 126 -15.95 -27.90 -30.16
N THR A 127 -16.00 -29.22 -30.29
CA THR A 127 -17.10 -30.04 -29.78
C THR A 127 -17.29 -29.95 -28.27
N LEU A 128 -16.27 -29.47 -27.52
CA LEU A 128 -16.37 -29.23 -26.07
C LEU A 128 -17.08 -27.94 -25.70
N SER A 129 -17.44 -27.08 -26.65
CA SER A 129 -18.03 -25.78 -26.35
C SER A 129 -19.31 -25.88 -25.48
N THR A 130 -20.09 -26.96 -25.60
CA THR A 130 -21.27 -27.21 -24.78
C THR A 130 -21.02 -27.89 -23.44
N SER A 131 -19.80 -28.41 -23.20
CA SER A 131 -19.45 -29.15 -21.98
C SER A 131 -18.33 -28.46 -21.18
N ILE A 132 -17.75 -27.37 -21.69
CA ILE A 132 -16.64 -26.67 -21.03
C ILE A 132 -17.00 -26.25 -19.61
N GLN A 133 -18.19 -25.73 -19.39
CA GLN A 133 -18.68 -25.30 -18.08
C GLN A 133 -18.69 -26.45 -17.06
N THR A 134 -19.12 -27.67 -17.49
CA THR A 134 -19.07 -28.86 -16.63
C THR A 134 -17.65 -29.30 -16.34
N LEU A 135 -16.72 -29.21 -17.32
CA LEU A 135 -15.34 -29.56 -17.12
C LEU A 135 -14.67 -28.64 -16.08
N LEU A 136 -14.97 -27.34 -16.12
CA LEU A 136 -14.40 -26.35 -15.21
C LEU A 136 -14.77 -26.57 -13.72
N THR A 137 -15.75 -27.44 -13.42
CA THR A 137 -16.12 -27.80 -12.04
C THR A 137 -15.43 -29.08 -11.52
N THR A 138 -14.53 -29.68 -12.30
CA THR A 138 -13.92 -31.01 -12.02
C THR A 138 -12.40 -30.89 -11.83
N GLN A 139 -11.78 -31.94 -11.30
CA GLN A 139 -10.33 -32.11 -11.45
C GLN A 139 -9.99 -32.28 -12.94
N LEU A 140 -8.98 -31.50 -13.40
CA LEU A 140 -8.52 -31.54 -14.79
C LEU A 140 -7.01 -31.83 -14.84
N VAL A 141 -6.64 -32.86 -15.64
CA VAL A 141 -5.25 -33.29 -15.82
C VAL A 141 -4.97 -33.48 -17.29
N VAL A 142 -3.90 -32.82 -17.79
CA VAL A 142 -3.35 -33.11 -19.11
C VAL A 142 -2.23 -34.12 -18.94
N VAL A 143 -2.34 -35.24 -19.69
CA VAL A 143 -1.32 -36.30 -19.75
C VAL A 143 -0.62 -36.26 -21.10
N GLN A 144 0.70 -36.25 -21.07
CA GLN A 144 1.58 -36.37 -22.20
C GLN A 144 2.02 -37.81 -22.36
N SER A 145 1.88 -38.36 -23.58
CA SER A 145 2.30 -39.72 -23.89
C SER A 145 3.27 -39.74 -25.07
N SER A 146 4.23 -40.67 -25.01
CA SER A 146 5.14 -40.99 -26.09
C SER A 146 4.87 -42.47 -26.48
N GLY A 147 4.25 -42.67 -27.63
CA GLY A 147 3.67 -43.97 -27.97
C GLY A 147 2.59 -44.39 -26.95
N SER A 148 2.72 -45.55 -26.34
CA SER A 148 1.81 -46.07 -25.33
C SER A 148 2.21 -45.73 -23.88
N THR A 149 3.28 -44.96 -23.66
CA THR A 149 3.81 -44.65 -22.33
C THR A 149 3.46 -43.23 -21.95
N ASN A 150 2.83 -43.03 -20.77
CA ASN A 150 2.63 -41.75 -20.16
C ASN A 150 3.96 -41.25 -19.56
N VAL A 151 4.45 -40.12 -20.03
CA VAL A 151 5.79 -39.59 -19.68
C VAL A 151 5.72 -38.38 -18.74
N ALA A 152 4.61 -37.60 -18.79
CA ALA A 152 4.39 -36.48 -17.90
C ALA A 152 2.88 -36.24 -17.74
N ALA A 153 2.51 -35.60 -16.64
CA ALA A 153 1.16 -35.15 -16.40
C ALA A 153 1.17 -33.84 -15.61
N THR A 154 0.13 -33.03 -15.80
CA THR A 154 0.00 -31.75 -15.08
C THR A 154 -1.46 -31.37 -14.94
N GLN A 155 -1.80 -30.68 -13.85
CA GLN A 155 -3.07 -29.98 -13.70
C GLN A 155 -3.04 -28.68 -14.50
N ILE A 156 -4.13 -27.89 -14.45
CA ILE A 156 -4.36 -26.76 -15.33
C ILE A 156 -4.65 -25.51 -14.52
N GLN A 157 -4.02 -24.40 -14.88
CA GLN A 157 -4.40 -23.06 -14.41
C GLN A 157 -5.59 -22.57 -15.23
N LEU A 158 -6.69 -22.20 -14.56
CA LEU A 158 -7.98 -21.89 -15.19
C LEU A 158 -8.28 -20.39 -15.31
N GLY A 159 -7.49 -19.49 -14.70
CA GLY A 159 -7.80 -18.07 -14.66
C GLY A 159 -8.21 -17.46 -15.99
N PRO A 160 -7.44 -17.58 -17.09
CA PRO A 160 -7.79 -16.99 -18.39
C PRO A 160 -9.08 -17.54 -19.01
N VAL A 161 -9.31 -18.86 -18.94
CA VAL A 161 -10.52 -19.45 -19.54
C VAL A 161 -11.78 -19.07 -18.76
N LEU A 162 -11.68 -18.88 -17.44
CA LEU A 162 -12.80 -18.37 -16.63
C LEU A 162 -13.15 -16.92 -17.03
N ASP A 163 -12.16 -16.07 -17.32
CA ASP A 163 -12.38 -14.76 -17.90
C ASP A 163 -13.11 -14.85 -19.24
N ALA A 164 -12.65 -15.72 -20.13
CA ALA A 164 -13.21 -15.85 -21.47
C ALA A 164 -14.64 -16.43 -21.50
N VAL A 165 -14.97 -17.33 -20.56
CA VAL A 165 -16.28 -18.02 -20.53
C VAL A 165 -17.33 -17.23 -19.76
N TYR A 166 -16.97 -16.56 -18.65
CA TYR A 166 -17.94 -16.04 -17.71
C TYR A 166 -17.80 -14.54 -17.43
N ALA A 167 -16.56 -14.04 -17.35
CA ALA A 167 -16.33 -12.74 -16.74
C ALA A 167 -16.94 -11.58 -17.50
N THR A 168 -16.93 -11.59 -18.83
CA THR A 168 -17.55 -10.54 -19.66
C THR A 168 -19.03 -10.36 -19.34
N SER A 169 -19.77 -11.47 -19.15
CA SER A 169 -21.19 -11.44 -18.79
C SER A 169 -21.43 -11.10 -17.32
N ALA A 170 -20.46 -11.43 -16.43
CA ALA A 170 -20.57 -11.21 -15.00
C ALA A 170 -20.17 -9.79 -14.56
N GLN A 171 -19.39 -9.05 -15.37
CA GLN A 171 -18.86 -7.73 -15.02
C GLN A 171 -19.91 -6.72 -14.57
N SER A 172 -21.11 -6.73 -15.19
CA SER A 172 -22.17 -5.78 -14.88
C SER A 172 -23.09 -6.24 -13.73
N ALA A 173 -22.89 -7.45 -13.20
CA ALA A 173 -23.74 -7.98 -12.13
C ALA A 173 -23.41 -7.32 -10.78
N ASN A 174 -24.45 -7.00 -10.01
CA ASN A 174 -24.31 -6.63 -8.60
C ASN A 174 -24.08 -7.90 -7.79
N LEU A 175 -22.85 -8.13 -7.32
CA LEU A 175 -22.47 -9.24 -6.45
C LEU A 175 -22.66 -8.87 -4.96
N GLY A 176 -22.64 -9.88 -4.09
CA GLY A 176 -22.99 -9.71 -2.68
C GLY A 176 -24.50 -9.67 -2.47
N VAL A 177 -24.95 -8.89 -1.50
CA VAL A 177 -26.36 -8.75 -1.14
C VAL A 177 -26.95 -7.52 -1.78
N SER A 178 -28.10 -7.68 -2.42
CA SER A 178 -28.93 -6.60 -2.96
C SER A 178 -30.36 -6.70 -2.41
N PHE A 179 -31.07 -5.58 -2.34
CA PHE A 179 -32.39 -5.49 -1.70
C PHE A 179 -33.44 -5.06 -2.72
N ALA A 180 -34.56 -5.77 -2.72
CA ALA A 180 -35.71 -5.43 -3.59
C ALA A 180 -36.28 -4.06 -3.17
N ALA A 181 -36.42 -3.11 -4.10
CA ALA A 181 -36.80 -1.74 -3.84
C ALA A 181 -38.10 -1.58 -3.03
N ASN A 182 -39.11 -2.40 -3.29
CA ASN A 182 -40.45 -2.28 -2.66
C ASN A 182 -40.60 -3.08 -1.36
N THR A 183 -39.87 -4.22 -1.24
CA THR A 183 -40.03 -5.16 -0.11
C THR A 183 -38.86 -5.22 0.82
N GLY A 184 -37.69 -4.76 0.37
CA GLY A 184 -36.43 -4.87 1.10
C GLY A 184 -35.90 -6.31 1.20
N ILE A 185 -36.54 -7.29 0.51
CA ILE A 185 -36.12 -8.70 0.57
C ILE A 185 -34.73 -8.86 -0.04
N PRO A 186 -33.77 -9.48 0.69
CA PRO A 186 -32.40 -9.61 0.23
C PRO A 186 -32.25 -10.75 -0.80
N THR A 187 -31.49 -10.48 -1.85
CA THR A 187 -31.00 -11.44 -2.83
C THR A 187 -29.48 -11.50 -2.77
N PHE A 188 -28.96 -12.71 -2.63
CA PHE A 188 -27.55 -13.02 -2.49
C PHE A 188 -26.98 -13.52 -3.81
N LYS A 189 -25.83 -13.02 -4.23
CA LYS A 189 -25.17 -13.40 -5.48
C LYS A 189 -23.68 -13.63 -5.25
N LEU A 190 -23.21 -14.84 -5.55
CA LEU A 190 -21.82 -15.24 -5.46
C LEU A 190 -21.29 -15.67 -6.83
N TRP A 191 -20.17 -15.11 -7.28
CA TRP A 191 -19.47 -15.60 -8.47
C TRP A 191 -18.56 -16.78 -8.07
N ALA A 192 -18.96 -17.99 -8.46
CA ALA A 192 -18.25 -19.24 -8.16
C ALA A 192 -18.38 -20.24 -9.33
N PRO A 193 -17.81 -19.92 -10.51
CA PRO A 193 -18.04 -20.69 -11.75
C PRO A 193 -17.43 -22.10 -11.70
N THR A 194 -16.50 -22.37 -10.81
CA THR A 194 -15.86 -23.68 -10.63
C THR A 194 -16.53 -24.53 -9.54
N ALA A 195 -17.53 -23.99 -8.85
CA ALA A 195 -18.26 -24.75 -7.83
C ALA A 195 -19.22 -25.75 -8.47
N SER A 196 -19.27 -26.96 -7.92
CA SER A 196 -20.24 -28.00 -8.30
C SER A 196 -21.63 -27.79 -7.65
N SER A 197 -21.66 -27.11 -6.50
CA SER A 197 -22.87 -26.64 -5.83
C SER A 197 -22.55 -25.54 -4.81
N VAL A 198 -23.52 -24.65 -4.58
CA VAL A 198 -23.45 -23.61 -3.55
C VAL A 198 -24.75 -23.58 -2.77
N SER A 199 -24.63 -23.43 -1.44
CA SER A 199 -25.75 -23.20 -0.54
C SER A 199 -25.54 -21.91 0.26
N LEU A 200 -26.60 -21.18 0.49
CA LEU A 200 -26.67 -20.02 1.37
C LEU A 200 -27.12 -20.45 2.77
N ASN A 201 -26.34 -20.12 3.80
CA ASN A 201 -26.68 -20.37 5.18
C ASN A 201 -27.05 -19.04 5.84
N LEU A 202 -28.28 -18.90 6.33
CA LEU A 202 -28.81 -17.72 7.01
C LEU A 202 -28.87 -17.96 8.52
N TYR A 203 -28.41 -16.97 9.30
CA TYR A 203 -28.35 -17.02 10.76
C TYR A 203 -29.05 -15.80 11.36
N SER A 204 -29.75 -15.99 12.47
CA SER A 204 -30.42 -14.91 13.22
C SER A 204 -29.48 -14.15 14.17
N SER A 205 -28.24 -14.63 14.39
CA SER A 205 -27.26 -14.00 15.29
C SER A 205 -25.85 -14.20 14.78
N SER A 206 -24.91 -13.43 15.34
CA SER A 206 -23.45 -13.48 15.05
C SER A 206 -22.85 -14.86 15.34
N THR A 207 -23.32 -15.53 16.39
CA THR A 207 -22.80 -16.83 16.87
C THR A 207 -23.95 -17.78 17.23
N GLY A 208 -23.64 -19.06 17.39
CA GLY A 208 -24.45 -20.07 18.12
C GLY A 208 -25.77 -20.53 17.48
N SER A 209 -26.34 -19.84 16.51
CA SER A 209 -27.62 -20.22 15.92
C SER A 209 -27.51 -21.31 14.85
N THR A 210 -28.54 -22.12 14.70
CA THR A 210 -28.66 -23.07 13.59
C THR A 210 -28.95 -22.29 12.30
N ALA A 211 -28.28 -22.63 11.20
CA ALA A 211 -28.53 -21.99 9.91
C ALA A 211 -29.86 -22.47 9.29
N THR A 212 -30.57 -21.56 8.63
CA THR A 212 -31.53 -21.91 7.58
C THR A 212 -30.77 -22.00 6.27
N THR A 213 -30.65 -23.21 5.71
CA THR A 213 -29.87 -23.43 4.47
C THR A 213 -30.80 -23.43 3.26
N LEU A 214 -30.41 -22.61 2.25
CA LEU A 214 -31.11 -22.52 0.98
C LEU A 214 -30.17 -22.97 -0.15
N PRO A 215 -30.61 -23.87 -1.08
CA PRO A 215 -29.82 -24.12 -2.29
C PRO A 215 -29.80 -22.86 -3.16
N MET A 216 -28.65 -22.60 -3.82
CA MET A 216 -28.52 -21.49 -4.76
C MET A 216 -28.69 -21.96 -6.21
N ASN A 217 -29.24 -21.11 -7.07
CA ASN A 217 -29.41 -21.35 -8.49
C ASN A 217 -28.20 -20.85 -9.28
N PHE A 218 -27.66 -21.69 -10.16
CA PHE A 218 -26.52 -21.37 -11.02
C PHE A 218 -26.99 -20.75 -12.36
N ASP A 219 -26.39 -19.63 -12.72
CA ASP A 219 -26.53 -19.05 -14.06
C ASP A 219 -25.28 -19.43 -14.89
N SER A 220 -25.50 -20.29 -15.88
CA SER A 220 -24.44 -20.80 -16.75
C SER A 220 -23.80 -19.75 -17.66
N ASN A 221 -24.44 -18.60 -17.88
CA ASN A 221 -23.86 -17.52 -18.71
C ASN A 221 -22.86 -16.66 -17.94
N THR A 222 -23.08 -16.50 -16.64
CA THR A 222 -22.30 -15.59 -15.81
C THR A 222 -21.40 -16.31 -14.77
N GLY A 223 -21.65 -17.58 -14.48
CA GLY A 223 -21.00 -18.32 -13.40
C GLY A 223 -21.45 -17.88 -12.00
N ILE A 224 -22.57 -17.16 -11.91
CA ILE A 224 -23.12 -16.62 -10.66
C ILE A 224 -24.11 -17.60 -10.06
N TRP A 225 -23.98 -17.84 -8.76
CA TRP A 225 -24.96 -18.51 -7.91
C TRP A 225 -25.83 -17.47 -7.22
N SER A 226 -27.14 -17.70 -7.16
CA SER A 226 -28.07 -16.77 -6.53
C SER A 226 -29.16 -17.45 -5.70
N ALA A 227 -29.56 -16.80 -4.60
CA ALA A 227 -30.70 -17.16 -3.78
C ALA A 227 -31.37 -15.90 -3.23
N THR A 228 -32.69 -15.94 -3.07
CA THR A 228 -33.47 -14.85 -2.45
C THR A 228 -34.05 -15.37 -1.13
N ALA A 229 -33.94 -14.58 -0.05
CA ALA A 229 -34.54 -14.92 1.24
C ALA A 229 -36.10 -14.92 1.16
N ALA A 230 -36.74 -15.54 2.14
CA ALA A 230 -38.19 -15.59 2.20
C ALA A 230 -38.81 -14.21 2.48
N ASP A 231 -38.13 -13.39 3.28
CA ASP A 231 -38.57 -12.05 3.70
C ASP A 231 -37.35 -11.16 4.08
N ALA A 232 -37.64 -9.97 4.60
CA ALA A 232 -36.64 -8.98 5.02
C ALA A 232 -36.30 -9.02 6.52
N SER A 233 -36.74 -10.01 7.28
CA SER A 233 -36.63 -10.04 8.74
C SER A 233 -35.19 -10.03 9.25
N LEU A 234 -34.22 -10.52 8.44
CA LEU A 234 -32.80 -10.56 8.79
C LEU A 234 -32.01 -9.33 8.33
N VAL A 235 -32.63 -8.35 7.68
CA VAL A 235 -31.93 -7.14 7.22
C VAL A 235 -31.49 -6.31 8.42
N ASN A 236 -30.21 -5.96 8.49
CA ASN A 236 -29.53 -5.21 9.56
C ASN A 236 -29.54 -5.89 10.95
N VAL A 237 -29.84 -7.18 11.02
CA VAL A 237 -29.81 -7.99 12.27
C VAL A 237 -29.23 -9.39 12.06
N GLY A 238 -29.40 -9.98 10.89
CA GLY A 238 -28.99 -11.34 10.58
C GLY A 238 -27.64 -11.43 9.86
N TYR A 239 -27.16 -12.67 9.80
CA TYR A 239 -25.85 -12.99 9.22
C TYR A 239 -26.00 -14.15 8.21
N TYR A 240 -24.95 -14.34 7.39
CA TYR A 240 -24.92 -15.43 6.43
C TYR A 240 -23.48 -15.91 6.15
N THR A 241 -23.41 -17.11 5.60
CA THR A 241 -22.22 -17.69 4.96
C THR A 241 -22.66 -18.47 3.72
N TYR A 242 -21.69 -18.80 2.87
CA TYR A 242 -21.89 -19.76 1.79
C TYR A 242 -21.24 -21.10 2.12
N THR A 243 -21.85 -22.21 1.71
CA THR A 243 -21.19 -23.51 1.61
C THR A 243 -20.90 -23.78 0.14
N VAL A 244 -19.62 -23.81 -0.24
CA VAL A 244 -19.15 -23.96 -1.62
C VAL A 244 -18.48 -25.33 -1.76
N ASN A 245 -19.01 -26.18 -2.66
CA ASN A 245 -18.40 -27.44 -3.02
C ASN A 245 -17.60 -27.28 -4.30
N VAL A 246 -16.26 -27.40 -4.22
CA VAL A 246 -15.35 -27.04 -5.31
C VAL A 246 -14.12 -27.95 -5.32
N TYR A 247 -13.53 -28.12 -6.50
CA TYR A 247 -12.21 -28.76 -6.61
C TYR A 247 -11.11 -27.77 -6.19
N SER A 248 -10.26 -28.20 -5.26
CA SER A 248 -9.08 -27.43 -4.86
C SER A 248 -7.80 -28.22 -5.02
N ARG A 249 -6.84 -27.69 -5.78
CA ARG A 249 -5.50 -28.24 -5.91
C ARG A 249 -4.66 -28.06 -4.63
N ALA A 250 -4.97 -27.08 -3.79
CA ALA A 250 -4.20 -26.69 -2.61
C ALA A 250 -4.24 -27.71 -1.46
N VAL A 251 -4.88 -28.87 -1.67
CA VAL A 251 -4.95 -29.98 -0.70
C VAL A 251 -4.22 -31.22 -1.23
N ALA A 252 -4.08 -32.24 -0.40
CA ALA A 252 -3.45 -33.52 -0.74
C ALA A 252 -2.05 -33.34 -1.39
N ALA A 253 -1.23 -32.44 -0.82
CA ALA A 253 0.13 -32.14 -1.30
C ALA A 253 0.19 -31.75 -2.80
N GLY A 254 -0.83 -31.00 -3.25
CA GLY A 254 -0.94 -30.54 -4.64
C GLY A 254 -1.67 -31.50 -5.59
N ASN A 255 -2.02 -32.72 -5.17
CA ASN A 255 -2.80 -33.64 -5.98
C ASN A 255 -4.27 -33.22 -6.11
N GLY A 256 -4.77 -32.46 -5.15
CA GLY A 256 -6.11 -31.87 -5.14
C GLY A 256 -7.20 -32.82 -4.61
N ALA A 257 -8.32 -32.25 -4.21
CA ALA A 257 -9.54 -32.96 -3.81
C ALA A 257 -10.78 -32.09 -4.00
N MET A 258 -11.95 -32.70 -4.01
CA MET A 258 -13.21 -31.99 -3.80
C MET A 258 -13.29 -31.56 -2.32
N VAL A 259 -13.56 -30.28 -2.07
CA VAL A 259 -13.68 -29.72 -0.73
C VAL A 259 -15.04 -29.03 -0.56
N SER A 260 -15.52 -29.00 0.68
CA SER A 260 -16.74 -28.29 1.06
C SER A 260 -16.35 -27.16 2.02
N ASN A 261 -16.39 -25.93 1.53
CA ASN A 261 -15.94 -24.75 2.26
C ASN A 261 -17.11 -23.94 2.79
N THR A 262 -17.19 -23.72 4.11
CA THR A 262 -18.05 -22.68 4.66
C THR A 262 -17.24 -21.38 4.68
N VAL A 263 -17.72 -20.35 3.97
CA VAL A 263 -16.98 -19.09 3.75
C VAL A 263 -17.90 -17.87 3.87
N THR A 264 -17.32 -16.74 4.20
CA THR A 264 -17.95 -15.41 4.11
C THR A 264 -17.99 -14.91 2.66
N ASP A 265 -18.73 -13.84 2.43
CA ASP A 265 -18.85 -13.23 1.11
C ASP A 265 -17.66 -12.32 0.81
N PRO A 266 -16.97 -12.45 -0.34
CA PRO A 266 -15.95 -11.47 -0.77
C PRO A 266 -16.48 -10.02 -0.83
N TYR A 267 -17.79 -9.87 -1.04
CA TYR A 267 -18.51 -8.60 -1.09
C TYR A 267 -19.13 -8.19 0.25
N SER A 268 -18.72 -8.78 1.36
CA SER A 268 -19.17 -8.39 2.71
C SER A 268 -19.14 -6.89 2.90
N VAL A 269 -20.24 -6.35 3.43
CA VAL A 269 -20.38 -4.94 3.82
C VAL A 269 -20.04 -4.77 5.29
N SER A 270 -20.28 -5.81 6.07
CA SER A 270 -19.96 -5.93 7.47
C SER A 270 -19.92 -7.40 7.89
N LEU A 271 -19.37 -7.65 9.07
CA LEU A 271 -19.10 -8.99 9.60
C LEU A 271 -19.41 -9.08 11.09
N SER A 272 -19.58 -10.30 11.59
CA SER A 272 -19.51 -10.60 13.03
C SER A 272 -18.06 -10.57 13.51
N GLY A 273 -17.82 -10.61 14.80
CA GLY A 273 -16.49 -10.66 15.38
C GLY A 273 -15.62 -11.79 14.78
N ASN A 274 -14.34 -11.48 14.57
CA ASN A 274 -13.35 -12.34 13.92
C ASN A 274 -13.79 -12.81 12.51
N SER A 275 -14.59 -12.02 11.83
CA SER A 275 -15.05 -12.26 10.46
C SER A 275 -15.68 -13.64 10.20
N LEU A 276 -16.34 -14.21 11.23
CA LEU A 276 -16.92 -15.54 11.16
C LEU A 276 -18.15 -15.63 10.25
N ARG A 277 -18.90 -14.55 10.10
CA ARG A 277 -20.12 -14.46 9.29
C ARG A 277 -20.25 -13.09 8.65
N SER A 278 -20.67 -13.02 7.40
CA SER A 278 -21.08 -11.79 6.75
C SER A 278 -22.41 -11.31 7.33
N MET A 279 -22.57 -10.01 7.59
CA MET A 279 -23.84 -9.44 8.04
C MET A 279 -24.70 -9.00 6.85
N ILE A 280 -26.01 -9.17 6.93
CA ILE A 280 -26.96 -8.70 5.93
C ILE A 280 -27.26 -7.22 6.17
N VAL A 281 -26.55 -6.33 5.48
CA VAL A 281 -26.61 -4.88 5.73
C VAL A 281 -27.14 -4.13 4.50
N ASP A 282 -28.24 -3.38 4.71
CA ASP A 282 -28.72 -2.36 3.76
C ASP A 282 -28.21 -0.97 4.20
N LEU A 283 -27.15 -0.50 3.54
CA LEU A 283 -26.50 0.78 3.84
C LEU A 283 -27.39 2.00 3.62
N SER A 284 -28.53 1.85 2.93
CA SER A 284 -29.49 2.95 2.71
C SER A 284 -30.39 3.23 3.93
N LYS A 285 -30.46 2.30 4.89
CA LYS A 285 -31.37 2.39 6.04
C LYS A 285 -30.81 3.28 7.14
N ALA A 286 -31.70 4.01 7.80
CA ALA A 286 -31.35 4.91 8.91
C ALA A 286 -30.58 4.20 10.05
N ALA A 287 -30.85 2.91 10.31
CA ALA A 287 -30.14 2.12 11.31
C ALA A 287 -28.63 1.99 11.04
N THR A 288 -28.18 2.19 9.82
CA THR A 288 -26.75 2.16 9.43
C THR A 288 -26.10 3.53 9.46
N GLN A 289 -26.80 4.57 9.88
CA GLN A 289 -26.38 5.97 9.79
C GLN A 289 -26.21 6.59 11.18
N PRO A 290 -25.09 7.27 11.46
CA PRO A 290 -25.00 8.10 12.67
C PRO A 290 -25.95 9.28 12.57
N SER A 291 -26.26 9.91 13.70
CA SER A 291 -27.15 11.07 13.74
C SER A 291 -26.66 12.20 12.81
N GLY A 292 -27.57 12.71 11.99
CA GLY A 292 -27.26 13.79 11.04
C GLY A 292 -26.43 13.37 9.81
N TRP A 293 -26.26 12.07 9.55
CA TRP A 293 -25.53 11.58 8.38
C TRP A 293 -26.13 12.06 7.05
N PRO A 294 -25.32 12.48 6.07
CA PRO A 294 -23.85 12.47 6.06
C PRO A 294 -23.22 13.69 6.71
N GLY A 295 -23.98 14.61 7.29
CA GLY A 295 -23.48 15.87 7.81
C GLY A 295 -23.20 16.90 6.72
N SER A 296 -22.41 17.90 7.03
CA SER A 296 -21.92 18.85 6.05
C SER A 296 -20.79 18.22 5.24
N LEU A 297 -21.05 17.86 3.99
CA LEU A 297 -19.98 17.44 3.07
C LEU A 297 -19.09 18.65 2.80
N ILE A 298 -17.79 18.44 2.95
CA ILE A 298 -16.80 19.47 2.65
C ILE A 298 -16.63 19.50 1.13
N ALA A 299 -16.76 20.70 0.54
CA ALA A 299 -16.31 20.90 -0.82
C ALA A 299 -14.83 20.50 -0.90
N THR A 300 -14.50 19.56 -1.76
CA THR A 300 -13.12 19.19 -2.00
C THR A 300 -12.35 20.38 -2.55
N ALA A 301 -11.07 20.37 -2.29
CA ALA A 301 -10.12 21.10 -3.08
C ALA A 301 -10.47 20.87 -4.56
N SER A 302 -10.72 21.95 -5.30
CA SER A 302 -11.10 21.88 -6.71
C SER A 302 -10.06 21.16 -7.58
N VAL A 303 -8.83 20.97 -7.04
CA VAL A 303 -7.69 20.34 -7.67
C VAL A 303 -6.82 19.61 -6.64
N PRO A 304 -6.20 18.45 -6.99
CA PRO A 304 -5.38 17.68 -6.07
C PRO A 304 -4.18 18.43 -5.46
N THR A 305 -3.59 19.42 -6.17
CA THR A 305 -2.46 20.21 -5.66
C THR A 305 -2.81 21.09 -4.46
N ASP A 306 -4.09 21.30 -4.17
CA ASP A 306 -4.55 21.98 -2.95
C ASP A 306 -4.48 21.05 -1.71
N SER A 307 -4.29 19.77 -1.93
CA SER A 307 -4.23 18.79 -0.84
C SER A 307 -2.92 18.89 -0.05
N VAL A 308 -3.05 18.75 1.27
CA VAL A 308 -1.98 18.46 2.23
C VAL A 308 -2.48 17.30 3.09
N ILE A 309 -1.70 16.23 3.15
CA ILE A 309 -2.12 14.96 3.75
C ILE A 309 -1.36 14.71 5.04
N TYR A 310 -2.03 14.18 6.06
CA TYR A 310 -1.46 13.78 7.34
C TYR A 310 -1.85 12.33 7.62
N GLU A 311 -0.86 11.45 7.74
CA GLU A 311 -1.04 10.02 7.92
C GLU A 311 -1.27 9.68 9.40
N LEU A 312 -2.29 8.86 9.68
CA LEU A 312 -2.61 8.40 11.04
C LEU A 312 -3.03 6.93 11.03
N HIS A 313 -2.67 6.23 12.10
CA HIS A 313 -3.26 4.94 12.45
C HIS A 313 -4.43 5.15 13.40
N VAL A 314 -5.56 4.49 13.17
CA VAL A 314 -6.79 4.67 13.99
C VAL A 314 -6.53 4.47 15.47
N ARG A 315 -5.75 3.42 15.81
CA ARG A 315 -5.46 3.09 17.21
C ARG A 315 -4.44 4.05 17.82
N ASP A 316 -3.33 4.37 17.13
CA ASP A 316 -2.28 5.29 17.60
C ASP A 316 -2.84 6.68 17.93
N PHE A 317 -3.86 7.11 17.17
CA PHE A 317 -4.49 8.41 17.33
C PHE A 317 -4.97 8.66 18.75
N SER A 318 -5.47 7.61 19.44
CA SER A 318 -6.18 7.86 20.68
C SER A 318 -5.94 6.89 21.83
N VAL A 319 -5.32 5.73 21.59
CA VAL A 319 -5.17 4.69 22.62
C VAL A 319 -4.42 5.19 23.86
N ASN A 320 -3.50 6.12 23.67
CA ASN A 320 -2.71 6.76 24.75
C ASN A 320 -3.18 8.20 25.07
N ASP A 321 -4.27 8.69 24.49
CA ASP A 321 -4.83 10.02 24.77
C ASP A 321 -5.87 9.94 25.89
N SER A 322 -5.47 10.34 27.08
CA SER A 322 -6.35 10.34 28.27
C SER A 322 -7.51 11.36 28.21
N SER A 323 -7.50 12.27 27.24
CA SER A 323 -8.61 13.20 26.99
C SER A 323 -9.74 12.58 26.16
N VAL A 324 -9.51 11.40 25.56
CA VAL A 324 -10.52 10.61 24.89
C VAL A 324 -11.24 9.71 25.91
N SER A 325 -12.54 9.54 25.75
CA SER A 325 -13.33 8.59 26.55
C SER A 325 -12.69 7.20 26.51
N SER A 326 -12.53 6.55 27.66
CA SER A 326 -11.90 5.22 27.74
C SER A 326 -12.60 4.15 26.89
N ALA A 327 -13.89 4.29 26.61
CA ALA A 327 -14.64 3.42 25.71
C ALA A 327 -14.30 3.66 24.21
N HIS A 328 -13.75 4.83 23.88
CA HIS A 328 -13.42 5.23 22.53
C HIS A 328 -11.92 5.13 22.21
N GLN A 329 -11.05 4.98 23.22
CA GLN A 329 -9.61 4.90 23.03
C GLN A 329 -9.23 3.75 22.07
N GLY A 330 -8.45 4.07 21.03
CA GLY A 330 -8.06 3.14 20.00
C GLY A 330 -9.16 2.73 19.02
N LYS A 331 -10.32 3.41 19.00
CA LYS A 331 -11.52 3.07 18.23
C LYS A 331 -11.90 4.17 17.24
N PHE A 332 -12.78 3.84 16.28
CA PHE A 332 -13.36 4.82 15.34
C PHE A 332 -14.03 5.99 16.07
N LEU A 333 -14.70 5.72 17.17
CA LEU A 333 -15.42 6.74 17.95
C LEU A 333 -14.52 7.78 18.61
N ALA A 334 -13.21 7.55 18.73
CA ALA A 334 -12.27 8.53 19.24
C ALA A 334 -12.28 9.85 18.46
N PHE A 335 -12.52 9.77 17.13
CA PHE A 335 -12.64 10.95 16.27
C PHE A 335 -13.93 11.74 16.53
N ALA A 336 -14.93 11.15 17.17
CA ALA A 336 -16.15 11.84 17.59
C ALA A 336 -15.96 12.64 18.89
N ASP A 337 -14.93 12.36 19.67
CA ASP A 337 -14.57 13.11 20.90
C ASP A 337 -13.89 14.43 20.51
N GLN A 338 -14.70 15.36 19.98
CA GLN A 338 -14.28 16.61 19.32
C GLN A 338 -13.47 17.58 20.20
N GLY A 339 -13.45 17.35 21.52
CA GLY A 339 -12.68 18.12 22.52
C GLY A 339 -11.38 17.43 22.96
N SER A 340 -11.07 16.24 22.43
CA SER A 340 -9.83 15.54 22.77
C SER A 340 -8.60 16.31 22.30
N ALA A 341 -7.43 16.00 22.87
CA ALA A 341 -6.16 16.64 22.52
C ALA A 341 -5.83 16.35 21.04
N GLY A 342 -6.01 15.10 20.60
CA GLY A 342 -5.82 14.71 19.20
C GLY A 342 -6.72 15.50 18.24
N MET A 343 -8.04 15.56 18.47
CA MET A 343 -8.97 16.32 17.61
C MET A 343 -8.72 17.83 17.66
N THR A 344 -8.32 18.36 18.80
CA THR A 344 -7.94 19.77 18.92
C THR A 344 -6.73 20.10 18.06
N ASN A 345 -5.71 19.23 18.06
CA ASN A 345 -4.55 19.37 17.20
C ASN A 345 -4.92 19.28 15.71
N LEU A 346 -5.73 18.30 15.31
CA LEU A 346 -6.18 18.17 13.92
C LEU A 346 -6.93 19.43 13.43
N LYS A 347 -7.75 20.05 14.28
CA LYS A 347 -8.42 21.32 13.98
C LYS A 347 -7.44 22.49 13.83
N GLN A 348 -6.38 22.53 14.64
CA GLN A 348 -5.33 23.56 14.51
C GLN A 348 -4.59 23.40 13.17
N LEU A 349 -4.20 22.18 12.82
CA LEU A 349 -3.59 21.87 11.53
C LEU A 349 -4.51 22.22 10.35
N ALA A 350 -5.81 21.89 10.43
CA ALA A 350 -6.80 22.21 9.41
C ALA A 350 -6.96 23.73 9.23
N ASN A 351 -7.00 24.47 10.35
CA ASN A 351 -7.05 25.94 10.31
C ASN A 351 -5.79 26.54 9.67
N ALA A 352 -4.64 25.92 9.87
CA ALA A 352 -3.39 26.32 9.24
C ALA A 352 -3.29 25.93 7.74
N GLY A 353 -3.97 24.86 7.30
CA GLY A 353 -3.94 24.46 5.87
C GLY A 353 -3.87 22.97 5.61
N LEU A 354 -3.88 22.13 6.62
CA LEU A 354 -4.06 20.68 6.45
C LEU A 354 -5.45 20.41 5.85
N THR A 355 -5.56 19.43 4.96
CA THR A 355 -6.81 19.17 4.24
C THR A 355 -7.30 17.73 4.32
N HIS A 356 -6.41 16.76 4.48
CA HIS A 356 -6.73 15.35 4.45
C HIS A 356 -6.08 14.59 5.61
N ILE A 357 -6.82 13.64 6.16
CA ILE A 357 -6.31 12.59 7.05
C ILE A 357 -6.26 11.29 6.27
N HIS A 358 -5.07 10.74 6.10
CA HIS A 358 -4.86 9.41 5.56
C HIS A 358 -4.85 8.41 6.74
N LEU A 359 -5.82 7.51 6.75
CA LEU A 359 -5.92 6.43 7.74
C LEU A 359 -5.23 5.19 7.20
N LEU A 360 -4.29 4.61 7.97
CA LEU A 360 -3.78 3.26 7.74
C LEU A 360 -4.96 2.29 7.63
N PRO A 361 -4.76 1.04 7.16
CA PRO A 361 -5.87 0.15 6.85
C PRO A 361 -6.96 0.14 7.91
N ALA A 362 -8.17 0.45 7.49
CA ALA A 362 -9.37 0.51 8.34
C ALA A 362 -10.50 -0.40 7.80
N PHE A 363 -10.19 -1.21 6.77
CA PHE A 363 -10.97 -2.35 6.32
C PHE A 363 -10.66 -3.58 7.18
N ASP A 364 -11.47 -4.62 7.06
CA ASP A 364 -11.37 -5.88 7.79
C ASP A 364 -10.06 -6.63 7.45
N PHE A 365 -9.19 -6.82 8.44
CA PHE A 365 -7.89 -7.48 8.33
C PHE A 365 -7.76 -8.64 9.33
N SER A 366 -6.80 -9.56 9.14
CA SER A 366 -6.77 -10.85 9.84
C SER A 366 -5.88 -10.93 11.08
N SER A 367 -5.00 -9.95 11.30
CA SER A 367 -3.93 -10.05 12.30
C SER A 367 -4.34 -9.77 13.74
N VAL A 368 -5.57 -9.30 14.00
CA VAL A 368 -6.06 -9.00 15.36
C VAL A 368 -7.28 -9.87 15.69
N ASP A 369 -7.25 -10.57 16.82
CA ASP A 369 -8.45 -11.21 17.38
C ASP A 369 -9.38 -10.13 17.93
N GLU A 370 -10.39 -9.74 17.14
CA GLU A 370 -11.31 -8.63 17.44
C GLU A 370 -12.06 -8.78 18.79
N LEU A 371 -12.25 -10.04 19.23
CA LEU A 371 -13.04 -10.38 20.43
C LEU A 371 -12.19 -10.60 21.68
N ASN A 372 -10.98 -11.12 21.54
CA ASN A 372 -10.18 -11.61 22.65
C ASN A 372 -8.80 -10.98 22.73
N CYS A 373 -8.45 -10.02 21.84
CA CYS A 373 -7.18 -9.32 21.96
C CYS A 373 -7.09 -8.61 23.34
N ALA A 374 -5.88 -8.54 23.87
CA ALA A 374 -5.64 -7.92 25.17
C ALA A 374 -4.76 -6.67 25.02
N ASN A 375 -5.01 -5.67 25.87
CA ASN A 375 -4.11 -4.53 26.01
C ASN A 375 -3.06 -4.87 27.08
N PRO A 376 -1.83 -5.21 26.74
CA PRO A 376 -0.83 -5.63 27.70
C PRO A 376 -0.40 -4.45 28.58
N THR A 377 -0.04 -4.74 29.83
CA THR A 377 0.71 -3.80 30.65
C THR A 377 2.18 -3.94 30.32
N VAL A 378 2.73 -2.94 29.65
CA VAL A 378 4.15 -2.90 29.26
C VAL A 378 4.94 -2.13 30.32
N ARG A 379 6.01 -2.74 30.85
CA ARG A 379 6.93 -2.07 31.77
C ARG A 379 7.67 -0.94 31.05
N ASN A 380 7.80 0.20 31.74
CA ASN A 380 8.57 1.29 31.17
C ASN A 380 10.07 0.94 31.15
N SER A 381 10.71 1.15 30.01
CA SER A 381 12.16 1.13 29.84
C SER A 381 12.72 2.54 29.79
N THR A 382 14.00 2.69 30.10
CA THR A 382 14.75 3.94 29.98
C THR A 382 16.01 3.71 29.15
N GLY A 383 16.37 4.67 28.31
CA GLY A 383 17.52 4.51 27.41
C GLY A 383 17.31 3.26 26.51
N ALA A 384 18.31 2.41 26.46
CA ALA A 384 18.31 1.14 25.73
C ALA A 384 17.88 -0.06 26.61
N GLY A 385 17.04 0.15 27.62
CA GLY A 385 16.48 -0.95 28.42
C GLY A 385 15.62 -1.90 27.56
N THR A 386 15.52 -3.16 27.98
CA THR A 386 14.85 -4.23 27.22
C THR A 386 13.53 -4.73 27.87
N GLU A 387 13.10 -4.08 28.95
CA GLU A 387 11.88 -4.49 29.67
C GLU A 387 10.65 -4.34 28.78
N ALA A 388 10.52 -3.20 28.09
CA ALA A 388 9.40 -2.94 27.17
C ALA A 388 9.45 -3.83 25.94
N GLU A 389 10.63 -4.00 25.33
CA GLU A 389 10.82 -4.94 24.22
C GLU A 389 10.36 -6.35 24.60
N THR A 390 10.78 -6.84 25.76
CA THR A 390 10.44 -8.19 26.26
C THR A 390 8.93 -8.35 26.44
N ASP A 391 8.27 -7.37 27.03
CA ASP A 391 6.83 -7.43 27.29
C ASP A 391 6.03 -7.35 25.99
N VAL A 392 6.38 -6.44 25.08
CA VAL A 392 5.72 -6.33 23.79
C VAL A 392 5.92 -7.59 22.96
N LYS A 393 7.15 -8.12 22.89
CA LYS A 393 7.44 -9.37 22.16
C LYS A 393 6.66 -10.57 22.68
N ALA A 394 6.38 -10.61 23.98
CA ALA A 394 5.60 -11.67 24.58
C ALA A 394 4.10 -11.62 24.22
N THR A 395 3.59 -10.45 23.81
CA THR A 395 2.16 -10.21 23.59
C THR A 395 1.81 -9.80 22.15
N GLN A 396 2.77 -9.50 21.30
CA GLN A 396 2.59 -8.95 19.95
C GLN A 396 1.65 -9.73 19.02
N ASN A 397 1.40 -11.03 19.29
CA ASN A 397 0.49 -11.85 18.50
C ASN A 397 -0.89 -12.02 19.17
N THR A 398 -1.12 -11.36 20.29
CA THR A 398 -2.36 -11.46 21.08
C THR A 398 -2.84 -10.10 21.58
N ASP A 399 -2.09 -9.03 21.37
CA ASP A 399 -2.52 -7.69 21.67
C ASP A 399 -3.48 -7.14 20.59
N CYS A 400 -4.04 -5.94 20.83
CA CYS A 400 -5.00 -5.33 19.92
C CYS A 400 -4.35 -4.42 18.87
N PHE A 401 -3.03 -4.54 18.68
CA PHE A 401 -2.27 -3.67 17.78
C PHE A 401 -1.79 -4.40 16.53
N ASN A 402 -2.07 -3.86 15.37
CA ASN A 402 -1.40 -4.15 14.11
C ASN A 402 -1.70 -3.00 13.14
N TRP A 403 -0.81 -2.76 12.15
CA TRP A 403 -1.12 -1.77 11.10
C TRP A 403 -2.25 -2.19 10.17
N GLY A 404 -2.52 -3.50 10.03
CA GLY A 404 -3.65 -4.03 9.27
C GLY A 404 -3.40 -4.23 7.77
N TYR A 405 -2.14 -4.38 7.32
CA TYR A 405 -1.82 -4.65 5.92
C TYR A 405 -1.99 -6.12 5.52
N ASP A 406 -2.95 -6.81 6.09
CA ASP A 406 -3.27 -8.22 5.81
C ASP A 406 -4.79 -8.41 5.57
N PRO A 407 -5.30 -7.92 4.42
CA PRO A 407 -6.73 -7.83 4.15
C PRO A 407 -7.43 -9.18 4.14
N LEU A 408 -8.59 -9.23 4.79
CA LEU A 408 -9.52 -10.36 4.80
C LEU A 408 -10.78 -10.04 3.98
N HIS A 409 -11.42 -8.87 4.22
CA HIS A 409 -12.53 -8.36 3.42
C HIS A 409 -12.33 -6.90 3.05
N TYR A 410 -12.17 -6.61 1.76
CA TYR A 410 -11.89 -5.27 1.23
C TYR A 410 -13.03 -4.25 1.43
N GLY A 411 -14.28 -4.71 1.60
CA GLY A 411 -15.47 -3.86 1.58
C GLY A 411 -16.16 -3.64 2.92
N ALA A 412 -15.60 -4.11 4.03
CA ALA A 412 -16.14 -4.00 5.38
C ALA A 412 -15.19 -3.22 6.29
N PRO A 413 -15.67 -2.36 7.21
CA PRO A 413 -14.83 -1.72 8.21
C PRO A 413 -14.26 -2.73 9.22
N GLU A 414 -13.07 -2.43 9.75
CA GLU A 414 -12.37 -3.25 10.73
C GLU A 414 -13.13 -3.36 12.05
N GLY A 415 -13.25 -4.57 12.60
CA GLY A 415 -14.00 -4.83 13.81
C GLY A 415 -13.25 -4.48 15.08
N SER A 416 -11.93 -4.63 15.13
CA SER A 416 -11.13 -4.27 16.31
C SER A 416 -11.17 -2.77 16.61
N TYR A 417 -11.50 -1.94 15.64
CA TYR A 417 -11.71 -0.49 15.83
C TYR A 417 -13.16 -0.12 16.19
N SER A 418 -14.07 -1.08 16.21
CA SER A 418 -15.44 -0.87 16.68
C SER A 418 -15.57 -1.02 18.20
N SER A 419 -16.52 -0.34 18.80
CA SER A 419 -16.85 -0.50 20.22
C SER A 419 -17.48 -1.87 20.54
N ASN A 420 -18.08 -2.52 19.54
CA ASN A 420 -18.67 -3.85 19.62
C ASN A 420 -18.41 -4.67 18.35
N PRO A 421 -17.27 -5.37 18.28
CA PRO A 421 -16.89 -6.16 17.10
C PRO A 421 -17.90 -7.22 16.67
N ASP A 422 -18.60 -7.83 17.63
CA ASP A 422 -19.60 -8.89 17.37
C ASP A 422 -20.92 -8.36 16.78
N ASN A 423 -21.15 -7.07 16.88
CA ASN A 423 -22.28 -6.40 16.24
C ASN A 423 -21.81 -5.70 14.95
N GLY A 424 -21.96 -6.37 13.81
CA GLY A 424 -21.51 -5.82 12.54
C GLY A 424 -22.14 -4.47 12.17
N LEU A 425 -23.31 -4.10 12.72
CA LEU A 425 -23.91 -2.80 12.50
C LEU A 425 -23.11 -1.68 13.17
N ALA A 426 -22.51 -1.96 14.34
CA ALA A 426 -21.71 -0.98 15.07
C ALA A 426 -20.52 -0.50 14.22
N ARG A 427 -19.71 -1.41 13.63
CA ARG A 427 -18.56 -1.03 12.81
C ARG A 427 -18.93 -0.13 11.63
N VAL A 428 -20.10 -0.33 11.02
CA VAL A 428 -20.61 0.50 9.91
C VAL A 428 -20.94 1.91 10.38
N VAL A 429 -21.72 2.02 11.47
CA VAL A 429 -22.16 3.32 12.01
C VAL A 429 -20.97 4.12 12.52
N GLU A 430 -20.05 3.47 13.25
CA GLU A 430 -18.90 4.12 13.88
C GLU A 430 -17.86 4.59 12.84
N PHE A 431 -17.59 3.82 11.76
CA PHE A 431 -16.75 4.28 10.69
C PHE A 431 -17.36 5.50 9.95
N ARG A 432 -18.68 5.48 9.71
CA ARG A 432 -19.40 6.66 9.17
C ARG A 432 -19.29 7.85 10.10
N GLN A 433 -19.37 7.64 11.40
CA GLN A 433 -19.22 8.71 12.40
C GLN A 433 -17.80 9.30 12.42
N LEU A 434 -16.77 8.46 12.23
CA LEU A 434 -15.40 8.93 12.05
C LEU A 434 -15.30 9.87 10.84
N VAL A 435 -15.79 9.46 9.66
CA VAL A 435 -15.75 10.28 8.45
C VAL A 435 -16.53 11.59 8.65
N GLN A 436 -17.74 11.53 9.22
CA GLN A 436 -18.53 12.71 9.55
C GLN A 436 -17.80 13.66 10.51
N SER A 437 -17.05 13.11 11.47
CA SER A 437 -16.27 13.89 12.44
C SER A 437 -15.08 14.60 11.80
N LEU A 438 -14.38 13.94 10.87
CA LEU A 438 -13.31 14.57 10.07
C LEU A 438 -13.89 15.72 9.24
N HIS A 439 -14.98 15.49 8.52
CA HIS A 439 -15.65 16.52 7.73
C HIS A 439 -16.06 17.73 8.59
N SER A 440 -16.58 17.48 9.79
CA SER A 440 -16.95 18.55 10.73
C SER A 440 -15.74 19.36 11.22
N ALA A 441 -14.55 18.77 11.22
CA ALA A 441 -13.28 19.43 11.54
C ALA A 441 -12.64 20.15 10.33
N GLY A 442 -13.27 20.12 9.15
CA GLY A 442 -12.72 20.69 7.92
C GLY A 442 -11.72 19.78 7.20
N LEU A 443 -11.68 18.49 7.53
CA LEU A 443 -10.75 17.49 7.03
C LEU A 443 -11.45 16.42 6.20
N ARG A 444 -10.79 15.88 5.21
CA ARG A 444 -11.25 14.79 4.36
C ARG A 444 -10.59 13.49 4.78
N GLY A 445 -11.31 12.36 4.60
CA GLY A 445 -10.79 11.03 4.89
C GLY A 445 -10.20 10.36 3.66
N VAL A 446 -8.92 9.98 3.72
CA VAL A 446 -8.27 9.08 2.76
C VAL A 446 -8.12 7.71 3.39
N MET A 447 -8.47 6.66 2.67
CA MET A 447 -8.33 5.29 3.12
C MET A 447 -7.14 4.61 2.46
N ASP A 448 -6.29 3.99 3.26
CA ASP A 448 -5.27 3.07 2.77
C ASP A 448 -5.92 1.77 2.31
N VAL A 449 -5.59 1.29 1.11
CA VAL A 449 -6.18 0.10 0.53
C VAL A 449 -5.09 -0.86 0.01
N VAL A 450 -5.27 -2.14 0.31
CA VAL A 450 -4.32 -3.20 0.00
C VAL A 450 -4.96 -4.17 -0.99
N TYR A 451 -4.82 -3.88 -2.28
CA TYR A 451 -5.34 -4.79 -3.34
C TYR A 451 -4.24 -5.60 -4.01
N ASN A 452 -3.00 -5.47 -3.57
CA ASN A 452 -1.86 -6.20 -4.13
C ASN A 452 -1.75 -7.64 -3.58
N HIS A 453 -2.34 -7.92 -2.41
CA HIS A 453 -2.34 -9.25 -1.79
C HIS A 453 -3.58 -9.49 -0.91
N THR A 454 -3.72 -10.73 -0.45
CA THR A 454 -4.61 -11.14 0.64
C THR A 454 -3.78 -11.73 1.78
N SER A 455 -4.33 -11.76 2.99
CA SER A 455 -3.69 -12.33 4.17
C SER A 455 -3.27 -13.78 3.96
N ALA A 456 -4.08 -14.56 3.24
CA ALA A 456 -3.88 -15.99 3.01
C ALA A 456 -4.47 -16.44 1.67
N SER A 457 -4.10 -17.63 1.22
CA SER A 457 -4.58 -18.28 0.00
C SER A 457 -4.85 -19.78 0.23
N GLY A 458 -5.31 -20.48 -0.81
CA GLY A 458 -5.59 -21.90 -0.75
C GLY A 458 -6.74 -22.25 0.20
N GLN A 459 -6.51 -23.20 1.10
CA GLN A 459 -7.50 -23.66 2.08
C GLN A 459 -7.26 -23.16 3.51
N ASP A 460 -6.40 -22.15 3.67
CA ASP A 460 -6.23 -21.48 4.95
C ASP A 460 -7.58 -20.92 5.45
N PRO A 461 -7.90 -20.98 6.75
CA PRO A 461 -9.14 -20.43 7.30
C PRO A 461 -9.36 -18.94 6.97
N HIS A 462 -8.30 -18.14 6.85
CA HIS A 462 -8.35 -16.73 6.48
C HIS A 462 -8.33 -16.49 4.96
N SER A 463 -8.38 -17.54 4.13
CA SER A 463 -8.54 -17.41 2.69
C SER A 463 -10.03 -17.37 2.33
N VAL A 464 -10.52 -16.25 1.84
CA VAL A 464 -11.90 -16.11 1.36
C VAL A 464 -11.97 -16.46 -0.13
N LEU A 465 -11.14 -15.81 -0.94
CA LEU A 465 -11.22 -15.88 -2.41
C LEU A 465 -10.89 -17.27 -2.97
N ASP A 466 -9.81 -17.88 -2.52
CA ASP A 466 -9.33 -19.17 -3.02
C ASP A 466 -10.18 -20.36 -2.54
N ARG A 467 -10.93 -20.20 -1.45
CA ARG A 467 -11.90 -21.20 -0.98
C ARG A 467 -13.21 -21.18 -1.79
N ILE A 468 -13.42 -20.15 -2.62
CA ILE A 468 -14.59 -19.99 -3.49
C ILE A 468 -14.22 -20.30 -4.95
N VAL A 469 -13.17 -19.67 -5.50
CA VAL A 469 -12.68 -19.91 -6.87
C VAL A 469 -11.18 -20.18 -6.85
N PRO A 470 -10.75 -21.41 -6.52
CA PRO A 470 -9.35 -21.75 -6.34
C PRO A 470 -8.46 -21.37 -7.53
N GLY A 471 -7.38 -20.62 -7.28
CA GLY A 471 -6.37 -20.25 -8.27
C GLY A 471 -6.83 -19.20 -9.31
N TYR A 472 -7.92 -18.45 -9.05
CA TYR A 472 -8.36 -17.40 -9.98
C TYR A 472 -7.93 -15.99 -9.58
N TYR A 473 -8.15 -15.61 -8.32
CA TYR A 473 -7.94 -14.25 -7.84
C TYR A 473 -6.47 -13.91 -7.57
N HIS A 474 -5.62 -14.93 -7.46
CA HIS A 474 -4.20 -14.80 -7.16
C HIS A 474 -3.31 -15.03 -8.39
N ARG A 475 -2.14 -14.42 -8.41
CA ARG A 475 -1.09 -14.71 -9.38
C ARG A 475 -0.48 -16.07 -9.07
N LEU A 476 -0.31 -16.87 -10.10
CA LEU A 476 0.28 -18.20 -9.98
C LEU A 476 1.65 -18.24 -10.67
N ASP A 477 2.55 -19.03 -10.11
CA ASP A 477 3.83 -19.34 -10.74
C ASP A 477 3.65 -20.39 -11.87
N SER A 478 4.78 -20.78 -12.52
CA SER A 478 4.79 -21.77 -13.58
C SER A 478 4.38 -23.18 -13.16
N THR A 479 4.24 -23.44 -11.86
CA THR A 479 3.81 -24.73 -11.29
C THR A 479 2.40 -24.65 -10.70
N GLY A 480 1.77 -23.46 -10.76
CA GLY A 480 0.41 -23.20 -10.27
C GLY A 480 0.32 -22.89 -8.77
N ASN A 481 1.41 -22.57 -8.11
CA ASN A 481 1.38 -22.09 -6.73
C ASN A 481 1.17 -20.57 -6.70
N VAL A 482 0.52 -20.08 -5.65
CA VAL A 482 0.32 -18.64 -5.45
C VAL A 482 1.67 -17.96 -5.23
N GLN A 483 1.89 -16.85 -5.95
CA GLN A 483 3.09 -16.00 -5.80
C GLN A 483 2.96 -15.15 -4.54
N ASN A 484 4.12 -14.75 -3.98
CA ASN A 484 4.22 -13.92 -2.78
C ASN A 484 5.35 -12.88 -2.92
N TYR A 485 5.35 -12.14 -4.02
CA TYR A 485 6.35 -11.10 -4.28
C TYR A 485 6.17 -9.84 -3.41
N SER A 486 4.95 -9.63 -2.88
CA SER A 486 4.70 -8.65 -1.83
C SER A 486 5.22 -9.17 -0.48
N CYS A 487 4.37 -9.40 0.48
CA CYS A 487 4.66 -10.13 1.70
C CYS A 487 3.90 -11.47 1.75
N CYS A 488 2.84 -11.56 0.99
CA CYS A 488 1.72 -12.48 1.24
C CYS A 488 1.18 -13.02 -0.10
N ALA A 489 -0.07 -13.46 -0.18
CA ALA A 489 -0.65 -14.06 -1.38
C ALA A 489 -1.00 -13.00 -2.44
N ASP A 490 -0.16 -12.82 -3.46
CA ASP A 490 -0.30 -11.78 -4.49
C ASP A 490 -1.59 -11.95 -5.28
N THR A 491 -2.40 -10.89 -5.39
CA THR A 491 -3.62 -10.87 -6.19
C THR A 491 -3.34 -10.56 -7.66
N ALA A 492 -4.19 -11.04 -8.54
CA ALA A 492 -4.14 -10.82 -9.98
C ALA A 492 -5.17 -9.75 -10.41
N THR A 493 -4.86 -8.47 -10.19
CA THR A 493 -5.75 -7.36 -10.58
C THR A 493 -5.94 -7.20 -12.09
N GLU A 494 -5.20 -7.95 -12.88
CA GLU A 494 -5.40 -8.14 -14.32
C GLU A 494 -6.52 -9.14 -14.65
N ARG A 495 -7.05 -9.90 -13.68
CA ARG A 495 -8.21 -10.77 -13.82
C ARG A 495 -9.49 -9.95 -13.65
N THR A 496 -10.42 -10.15 -14.56
CA THR A 496 -11.65 -9.36 -14.66
C THR A 496 -12.44 -9.27 -13.35
N MET A 497 -12.59 -10.39 -12.63
CA MET A 497 -13.39 -10.39 -11.39
C MET A 497 -12.60 -9.91 -10.17
N MET A 498 -11.26 -9.95 -10.19
CA MET A 498 -10.44 -9.29 -9.15
C MET A 498 -10.47 -7.77 -9.34
N GLU A 499 -10.32 -7.28 -10.57
CA GLU A 499 -10.51 -5.86 -10.90
C GLU A 499 -11.91 -5.38 -10.51
N LYS A 500 -12.95 -6.18 -10.79
CA LYS A 500 -14.32 -5.86 -10.41
C LYS A 500 -14.46 -5.75 -8.88
N LEU A 501 -13.92 -6.70 -8.12
CA LEU A 501 -13.96 -6.66 -6.65
C LEU A 501 -13.30 -5.38 -6.12
N MET A 502 -12.11 -5.05 -6.62
CA MET A 502 -11.40 -3.81 -6.29
C MET A 502 -12.26 -2.58 -6.62
N THR A 503 -12.77 -2.50 -7.84
CA THR A 503 -13.55 -1.34 -8.32
C THR A 503 -14.83 -1.16 -7.52
N ASP A 504 -15.59 -2.24 -7.32
CA ASP A 504 -16.89 -2.20 -6.62
C ASP A 504 -16.72 -1.79 -5.15
N THR A 505 -15.64 -2.24 -4.49
CA THR A 505 -15.37 -1.88 -3.09
C THR A 505 -14.89 -0.44 -2.96
N LEU A 506 -14.05 0.07 -3.86
CA LEU A 506 -13.66 1.48 -3.90
C LEU A 506 -14.87 2.41 -4.15
N VAL A 507 -15.73 2.04 -5.08
CA VAL A 507 -17.01 2.75 -5.34
C VAL A 507 -17.87 2.77 -4.09
N ARG A 508 -17.98 1.63 -3.36
CA ARG A 508 -18.72 1.55 -2.10
C ARG A 508 -18.15 2.49 -1.04
N TRP A 509 -16.86 2.46 -0.80
CA TRP A 509 -16.21 3.34 0.16
C TRP A 509 -16.45 4.82 -0.15
N SER A 510 -16.34 5.20 -1.41
CA SER A 510 -16.57 6.59 -1.82
C SER A 510 -18.04 6.99 -1.77
N ARG A 511 -18.96 6.15 -2.30
CA ARG A 511 -20.40 6.47 -2.41
C ARG A 511 -21.13 6.36 -1.07
N ASP A 512 -20.88 5.27 -0.32
CA ASP A 512 -21.71 4.89 0.83
C ASP A 512 -21.11 5.31 2.16
N TYR A 513 -19.78 5.51 2.22
CA TYR A 513 -19.06 5.96 3.41
C TYR A 513 -18.47 7.37 3.27
N TYR A 514 -18.57 7.98 2.10
CA TYR A 514 -18.04 9.32 1.78
C TYR A 514 -16.52 9.45 2.00
N VAL A 515 -15.76 8.38 1.73
CA VAL A 515 -14.30 8.43 1.67
C VAL A 515 -13.87 9.31 0.49
N ASP A 516 -12.92 10.22 0.73
CA ASP A 516 -12.55 11.31 -0.19
C ASP A 516 -11.30 11.00 -1.04
N GLY A 517 -10.55 9.97 -0.71
CA GLY A 517 -9.34 9.57 -1.44
C GLY A 517 -8.88 8.17 -1.08
N PHE A 518 -7.95 7.64 -1.89
CA PHE A 518 -7.39 6.31 -1.67
C PHE A 518 -5.87 6.31 -1.85
N ARG A 519 -5.16 5.76 -0.87
CA ARG A 519 -3.76 5.39 -1.00
C ARG A 519 -3.66 3.89 -1.24
N PHE A 520 -2.94 3.50 -2.27
CA PHE A 520 -2.73 2.08 -2.58
C PHE A 520 -1.38 1.60 -2.07
N ASP A 521 -1.43 0.61 -1.22
CA ASP A 521 -0.28 -0.16 -0.80
C ASP A 521 0.33 -0.87 -2.00
N ILE A 522 1.66 -0.83 -2.12
CA ILE A 522 2.45 -1.37 -3.24
C ILE A 522 1.71 -1.23 -4.60
N LEU A 523 1.24 -0.01 -4.91
CA LEU A 523 0.49 0.32 -6.15
C LEU A 523 1.17 -0.25 -7.40
N GLY A 524 2.51 -0.27 -7.41
CA GLY A 524 3.30 -0.80 -8.52
C GLY A 524 3.09 -2.29 -8.81
N MET A 525 2.48 -3.06 -7.92
CA MET A 525 2.08 -4.46 -8.14
C MET A 525 0.76 -4.61 -8.90
N LEU A 526 -0.02 -3.55 -9.02
CA LEU A 526 -1.35 -3.59 -9.64
C LEU A 526 -1.27 -3.35 -11.15
N SER A 527 -2.27 -3.84 -11.88
CA SER A 527 -2.47 -3.49 -13.29
C SER A 527 -2.78 -2.00 -13.45
N GLN A 528 -1.96 -1.26 -14.23
CA GLN A 528 -2.21 0.15 -14.53
C GLN A 528 -3.63 0.35 -15.09
N ALA A 529 -4.04 -0.50 -16.03
CA ALA A 529 -5.35 -0.38 -16.67
C ALA A 529 -6.49 -0.59 -15.67
N ALA A 530 -6.36 -1.53 -14.73
CA ALA A 530 -7.36 -1.76 -13.68
C ALA A 530 -7.48 -0.56 -12.73
N VAL A 531 -6.36 0.01 -12.29
CA VAL A 531 -6.34 1.20 -11.43
C VAL A 531 -6.99 2.41 -12.12
N LEU A 532 -6.71 2.61 -13.41
CA LEU A 532 -7.32 3.72 -14.19
C LEU A 532 -8.83 3.54 -14.36
N ARG A 533 -9.31 2.32 -14.59
CA ARG A 533 -10.76 2.04 -14.68
C ARG A 533 -11.44 2.20 -13.31
N ALA A 534 -10.81 1.74 -12.24
CA ALA A 534 -11.31 1.93 -10.89
C ALA A 534 -11.43 3.43 -10.54
N LYS A 535 -10.39 4.23 -10.86
CA LYS A 535 -10.43 5.69 -10.70
C LYS A 535 -11.61 6.30 -11.45
N ALA A 536 -11.78 5.96 -12.72
CA ALA A 536 -12.89 6.47 -13.53
C ALA A 536 -14.27 6.06 -12.97
N ALA A 537 -14.41 4.85 -12.43
CA ALA A 537 -15.66 4.38 -11.82
C ALA A 537 -16.00 5.15 -10.53
N VAL A 538 -14.99 5.42 -9.69
CA VAL A 538 -15.15 6.24 -8.47
C VAL A 538 -15.50 7.68 -8.85
N GLU A 539 -14.79 8.29 -9.79
CA GLU A 539 -15.09 9.65 -10.27
C GLU A 539 -16.50 9.78 -10.85
N ALA A 540 -17.00 8.73 -11.52
CA ALA A 540 -18.36 8.74 -12.06
C ALA A 540 -19.46 8.83 -10.98
N VAL A 541 -19.25 8.25 -9.80
CA VAL A 541 -20.21 8.33 -8.69
C VAL A 541 -20.07 9.57 -7.83
N THR A 542 -18.88 10.22 -7.83
CA THR A 542 -18.64 11.45 -7.07
C THR A 542 -18.78 12.73 -7.91
N ALA A 543 -18.88 12.63 -9.22
CA ALA A 543 -18.89 13.76 -10.15
C ALA A 543 -19.96 14.84 -9.87
N ASN A 544 -21.07 14.46 -9.25
CA ASN A 544 -22.21 15.34 -8.98
C ASN A 544 -22.40 15.64 -7.47
N ASP A 545 -21.51 15.15 -6.61
CA ASP A 545 -21.62 15.46 -5.19
C ASP A 545 -20.73 16.66 -4.81
N ALA A 546 -21.00 17.26 -3.65
CA ALA A 546 -20.30 18.46 -3.19
C ALA A 546 -18.81 18.23 -2.88
N ARG A 547 -18.34 17.00 -2.84
CA ARG A 547 -16.96 16.64 -2.50
C ARG A 547 -15.98 16.89 -3.66
N GLY A 548 -16.44 16.81 -4.92
CA GLY A 548 -15.59 16.98 -6.11
C GLY A 548 -14.73 15.74 -6.41
N HIS A 549 -13.43 15.94 -6.69
CA HIS A 549 -12.54 14.87 -7.12
C HIS A 549 -12.09 13.96 -5.96
N THR A 550 -12.15 12.66 -6.17
CA THR A 550 -11.49 11.67 -5.31
C THR A 550 -10.04 11.50 -5.73
N TYR A 551 -9.09 11.70 -4.83
CA TYR A 551 -7.68 11.63 -5.15
C TYR A 551 -7.13 10.21 -4.95
N PHE A 552 -6.41 9.70 -5.98
CA PHE A 552 -5.76 8.40 -6.00
C PHE A 552 -4.25 8.59 -5.97
N TYR A 553 -3.57 7.87 -5.07
CA TYR A 553 -2.11 7.84 -5.00
C TYR A 553 -1.62 6.56 -4.34
N GLY A 554 -0.32 6.31 -4.36
CA GLY A 554 0.25 5.14 -3.70
C GLY A 554 1.73 4.92 -3.98
N GLU A 555 2.19 3.75 -3.62
CA GLU A 555 3.58 3.33 -3.75
C GLU A 555 3.85 2.82 -5.17
N GLY A 556 4.41 3.69 -5.99
CA GLY A 556 4.66 3.45 -7.42
C GLY A 556 5.95 2.68 -7.72
N TRP A 557 6.45 1.84 -6.84
CA TRP A 557 7.59 0.96 -7.07
C TRP A 557 7.18 -0.50 -7.19
N LEU A 558 8.02 -1.29 -7.86
CA LEU A 558 7.77 -2.69 -8.13
C LEU A 558 8.82 -3.54 -7.38
N PRO A 559 8.42 -4.28 -6.35
CA PRO A 559 9.34 -5.14 -5.60
C PRO A 559 9.94 -6.27 -6.43
N ASN A 560 9.20 -6.76 -7.44
CA ASN A 560 9.65 -7.85 -8.31
C ASN A 560 9.27 -7.63 -9.77
N SER A 561 10.25 -7.72 -10.67
CA SER A 561 10.04 -7.53 -12.10
C SER A 561 9.20 -8.63 -12.79
N GLY A 562 8.98 -9.77 -12.13
CA GLY A 562 8.17 -10.87 -12.67
C GLY A 562 6.73 -10.45 -12.99
N VAL A 563 6.16 -9.53 -12.21
CA VAL A 563 4.81 -9.00 -12.44
C VAL A 563 4.73 -8.19 -13.74
N SER A 564 5.74 -7.38 -14.04
CA SER A 564 5.78 -6.57 -15.27
C SER A 564 5.92 -7.38 -16.54
N ALA A 565 6.33 -8.64 -16.45
CA ALA A 565 6.36 -9.56 -17.58
C ALA A 565 4.95 -10.03 -18.02
N VAL A 566 3.97 -9.91 -17.12
CA VAL A 566 2.59 -10.38 -17.33
C VAL A 566 1.64 -9.24 -17.65
N VAL A 567 1.83 -8.07 -17.01
CA VAL A 567 0.93 -6.93 -17.13
C VAL A 567 1.69 -5.61 -17.04
N LYS A 568 1.20 -4.55 -17.70
CA LYS A 568 1.70 -3.19 -17.49
C LYS A 568 1.28 -2.72 -16.11
N THR A 569 2.27 -2.57 -15.23
CA THR A 569 2.08 -2.25 -13.82
C THR A 569 1.94 -0.75 -13.58
N ALA A 570 1.31 -0.37 -12.43
CA ALA A 570 1.08 1.01 -12.03
C ALA A 570 2.29 1.63 -11.30
N ILE A 571 3.50 1.51 -11.89
CA ILE A 571 4.72 2.13 -11.37
C ILE A 571 4.79 3.62 -11.71
N GLN A 572 5.64 4.38 -11.01
CA GLN A 572 5.88 5.82 -11.21
C GLN A 572 5.97 6.20 -12.70
N ALA A 573 6.83 5.51 -13.46
CA ALA A 573 7.05 5.82 -14.88
C ALA A 573 5.81 5.56 -15.75
N ASN A 574 5.00 4.56 -15.43
CA ASN A 574 3.80 4.22 -16.18
C ASN A 574 2.60 5.13 -15.82
N LEU A 575 2.59 5.70 -14.62
CA LEU A 575 1.53 6.58 -14.15
C LEU A 575 1.72 8.04 -14.54
N ALA A 576 2.89 8.42 -15.05
CA ALA A 576 3.16 9.77 -15.54
C ALA A 576 2.11 10.24 -16.58
N GLY A 577 1.47 11.37 -16.34
CA GLY A 577 0.41 11.94 -17.17
C GLY A 577 -1.02 11.48 -16.82
N THR A 578 -1.19 10.58 -15.84
CA THR A 578 -2.51 10.04 -15.45
C THR A 578 -3.23 10.83 -14.35
N GLY A 579 -2.51 11.70 -13.64
CA GLY A 579 -3.00 12.42 -12.46
C GLY A 579 -3.13 11.54 -11.21
N ILE A 580 -2.53 10.34 -11.21
CA ILE A 580 -2.40 9.49 -10.01
C ILE A 580 -1.08 9.81 -9.34
N GLY A 581 -1.13 10.14 -8.04
CA GLY A 581 0.05 10.48 -7.24
C GLY A 581 0.91 9.27 -6.91
N THR A 582 2.23 9.47 -6.85
CA THR A 582 3.15 8.45 -6.34
C THR A 582 4.12 9.06 -5.34
N PHE A 583 4.46 8.31 -4.31
CA PHE A 583 5.44 8.71 -3.32
C PHE A 583 6.80 9.00 -3.95
N ASN A 584 7.35 10.19 -3.68
CA ASN A 584 8.62 10.64 -4.22
C ASN A 584 9.79 10.25 -3.30
N ASP A 585 10.38 9.11 -3.57
CA ASP A 585 11.55 8.60 -2.84
C ASP A 585 12.80 9.48 -2.99
N ARG A 586 12.91 10.31 -4.06
CA ARG A 586 14.06 11.19 -4.30
C ARG A 586 14.18 12.26 -3.21
N ILE A 587 13.07 12.93 -2.86
CA ILE A 587 13.09 13.93 -1.78
C ILE A 587 13.29 13.26 -0.42
N ARG A 588 12.62 12.13 -0.15
CA ARG A 588 12.79 11.38 1.10
C ARG A 588 14.26 11.07 1.35
N ASP A 589 14.91 10.38 0.41
CA ASP A 589 16.29 9.90 0.56
C ASP A 589 17.30 11.05 0.60
N SER A 590 17.05 12.12 -0.17
CA SER A 590 17.95 13.27 -0.19
C SER A 590 17.85 14.14 1.06
N VAL A 591 16.67 14.27 1.66
CA VAL A 591 16.45 15.10 2.84
C VAL A 591 16.88 14.38 4.12
N ARG A 592 16.39 13.15 4.35
CA ARG A 592 16.73 12.36 5.54
C ARG A 592 18.07 11.63 5.44
N GLY A 593 18.58 11.42 4.24
CA GLY A 593 19.81 10.69 3.93
C GLY A 593 19.60 9.18 3.81
N GLY A 594 20.27 8.59 2.83
CA GLY A 594 20.25 7.16 2.59
C GLY A 594 18.91 6.63 2.10
N SER A 595 18.63 5.37 2.40
CA SER A 595 17.40 4.68 2.01
C SER A 595 16.72 4.07 3.25
N PRO A 596 15.43 3.68 3.17
CA PRO A 596 14.74 2.99 4.27
C PRO A 596 15.32 1.60 4.58
N PHE A 597 16.21 1.09 3.73
CA PHE A 597 16.90 -0.20 3.91
C PHE A 597 18.30 -0.07 4.51
N ASP A 598 18.73 1.15 4.86
CA ASP A 598 20.02 1.36 5.54
C ASP A 598 20.04 0.67 6.90
N SER A 599 21.19 0.07 7.25
CA SER A 599 21.40 -0.60 8.53
C SER A 599 22.86 -0.53 8.97
N GLY A 600 23.11 -0.67 10.27
CA GLY A 600 24.46 -0.64 10.84
C GLY A 600 25.23 0.62 10.44
N ALA A 601 26.39 0.49 9.80
CA ALA A 601 27.23 1.62 9.42
C ALA A 601 26.57 2.58 8.42
N SER A 602 25.81 2.08 7.44
CA SER A 602 25.15 2.92 6.43
C SER A 602 24.09 3.83 7.05
N MET A 603 23.43 3.38 8.12
CA MET A 603 22.49 4.19 8.89
C MET A 603 23.13 5.47 9.46
N VAL A 604 24.40 5.44 9.80
CA VAL A 604 25.15 6.60 10.33
C VAL A 604 25.83 7.41 9.22
N THR A 605 26.41 6.74 8.22
CA THR A 605 27.26 7.39 7.22
C THR A 605 26.48 8.12 6.13
N ASN A 606 25.26 7.65 5.82
CA ASN A 606 24.43 8.19 4.75
C ASN A 606 23.66 9.44 5.23
N GLN A 607 24.35 10.54 5.48
CA GLN A 607 23.72 11.79 5.88
C GLN A 607 22.95 12.44 4.72
N GLY A 608 21.85 13.12 5.04
CA GLY A 608 21.04 13.89 4.12
C GLY A 608 21.14 15.41 4.35
N PHE A 609 20.33 16.15 3.62
CA PHE A 609 20.34 17.62 3.62
C PHE A 609 20.12 18.22 5.00
N ILE A 610 19.22 17.66 5.84
CA ILE A 610 18.89 18.23 7.15
C ILE A 610 19.83 17.77 8.27
N ASN A 611 20.58 16.70 8.10
CA ASN A 611 21.34 16.10 9.19
C ASN A 611 22.85 16.11 9.01
N GLY A 612 23.36 16.99 8.16
CA GLY A 612 24.75 17.39 8.19
C GLY A 612 25.55 17.10 6.91
N GLN A 613 24.93 16.61 5.84
CA GLN A 613 25.63 16.32 4.60
C GLN A 613 26.36 17.58 4.07
N CYS A 614 27.67 17.46 3.89
CA CYS A 614 28.55 18.50 3.36
C CYS A 614 28.76 19.77 4.24
N PHE A 615 28.08 19.91 5.36
CA PHE A 615 28.21 21.10 6.22
C PHE A 615 28.48 20.76 7.69
N GLN A 616 28.02 19.63 8.19
CA GLN A 616 28.25 19.15 9.54
C GLN A 616 28.34 17.61 9.54
N VAL A 617 29.35 17.12 8.85
CA VAL A 617 29.58 15.68 8.71
C VAL A 617 29.91 15.06 10.08
N ASN A 618 29.32 13.87 10.35
CA ASN A 618 29.73 13.08 11.50
C ASN A 618 31.09 12.39 11.24
N ALA A 619 31.71 11.84 12.28
CA ALA A 619 33.03 11.21 12.18
C ALA A 619 33.13 10.04 11.21
N ASN A 620 31.99 9.45 10.85
CA ASN A 620 31.87 8.25 10.00
C ASN A 620 31.25 8.58 8.63
N ALA A 621 30.97 9.85 8.31
CA ALA A 621 30.30 10.24 7.05
C ALA A 621 31.18 9.91 5.85
N GLY A 622 30.51 9.53 4.77
CA GLY A 622 31.12 9.35 3.46
C GLY A 622 31.56 10.68 2.82
N SER A 623 32.03 10.63 1.56
CA SER A 623 32.40 11.82 0.81
C SER A 623 31.18 12.72 0.55
N CYS A 624 31.39 14.04 0.64
CA CYS A 624 30.38 15.03 0.32
C CYS A 624 29.99 14.97 -1.17
N SER A 625 28.68 14.98 -1.44
CA SER A 625 28.10 15.10 -2.77
C SER A 625 27.02 16.19 -2.79
N THR A 626 26.98 17.01 -3.84
CA THR A 626 25.92 18.02 -4.06
C THR A 626 24.72 17.45 -4.81
N ALA A 627 24.81 16.21 -5.32
CA ALA A 627 23.73 15.58 -6.09
C ALA A 627 22.39 15.52 -5.33
N PRO A 628 22.34 15.20 -4.01
CA PRO A 628 21.09 15.23 -3.27
C PRO A 628 20.38 16.59 -3.27
N ALA A 629 21.10 17.70 -3.26
CA ALA A 629 20.49 19.02 -3.33
C ALA A 629 19.78 19.26 -4.67
N ASP A 630 20.30 18.72 -5.78
CA ASP A 630 19.64 18.82 -7.09
C ASP A 630 18.37 17.93 -7.16
N LEU A 631 18.39 16.75 -6.54
CA LEU A 631 17.21 15.91 -6.39
C LEU A 631 16.10 16.62 -5.60
N ILE A 632 16.47 17.30 -4.50
CA ILE A 632 15.53 18.12 -3.73
C ILE A 632 14.97 19.25 -4.57
N ARG A 633 15.80 20.01 -5.34
CA ARG A 633 15.34 21.10 -6.19
C ARG A 633 14.32 20.63 -7.23
N VAL A 634 14.57 19.52 -7.90
CA VAL A 634 13.62 18.93 -8.87
C VAL A 634 12.34 18.49 -8.16
N SER A 635 12.44 17.89 -6.99
CA SER A 635 11.28 17.48 -6.18
C SER A 635 10.44 18.67 -5.73
N LEU A 636 11.08 19.77 -5.29
CA LEU A 636 10.41 21.05 -4.96
C LEU A 636 9.65 21.63 -6.15
N ALA A 637 10.09 21.35 -7.38
CA ALA A 637 9.42 21.74 -8.62
C ALA A 637 8.38 20.71 -9.09
N GLY A 638 7.78 19.93 -8.17
CA GLY A 638 6.77 18.92 -8.49
C GLY A 638 7.33 17.64 -9.13
N ASN A 639 8.61 17.42 -9.01
CA ASN A 639 9.35 16.30 -9.61
C ASN A 639 9.14 16.16 -11.13
N LEU A 640 8.87 17.28 -11.80
CA LEU A 640 8.57 17.33 -13.24
C LEU A 640 9.78 16.89 -14.07
N ALA A 641 9.55 15.93 -14.97
CA ALA A 641 10.55 15.46 -15.93
C ALA A 641 11.10 16.59 -16.82
N ALA A 642 10.24 17.51 -17.23
CA ALA A 642 10.56 18.64 -18.08
C ALA A 642 11.16 19.86 -17.37
N PHE A 643 11.26 19.88 -16.02
CA PHE A 643 11.72 21.05 -15.29
C PHE A 643 13.20 21.39 -15.61
N PRO A 644 13.49 22.62 -16.08
CA PRO A 644 14.85 23.05 -16.42
C PRO A 644 15.59 23.51 -15.15
N LEU A 645 16.38 22.63 -14.54
CA LEU A 645 17.12 22.97 -13.31
C LEU A 645 18.24 23.99 -13.61
N ARG A 646 18.98 23.77 -14.70
CA ARG A 646 20.04 24.64 -15.22
C ARG A 646 20.34 24.32 -16.70
N ALA A 647 21.23 25.07 -17.32
CA ALA A 647 21.60 24.82 -18.73
C ALA A 647 21.93 23.34 -18.94
N ASN A 648 21.31 22.74 -19.95
CA ASN A 648 21.45 21.32 -20.32
C ASN A 648 21.12 20.28 -19.23
N THR A 649 20.39 20.68 -18.16
CA THR A 649 19.99 19.76 -17.08
C THR A 649 18.50 19.92 -16.81
N THR A 650 17.74 18.86 -17.08
CA THR A 650 16.32 18.76 -16.74
C THR A 650 16.07 17.74 -15.64
N GLY A 651 14.89 17.73 -15.07
CA GLY A 651 14.49 16.72 -14.10
C GLY A 651 14.73 15.30 -14.61
N ALA A 652 14.34 15.02 -15.86
CA ALA A 652 14.54 13.71 -16.50
C ALA A 652 16.01 13.36 -16.78
N SER A 653 16.89 14.34 -16.91
CA SER A 653 18.33 14.10 -17.20
C SER A 653 19.15 13.82 -15.95
N LEU A 654 18.64 14.12 -14.76
CA LEU A 654 19.28 13.77 -13.49
C LEU A 654 19.08 12.28 -13.20
N ASN A 655 20.13 11.64 -12.69
CA ASN A 655 20.11 10.22 -12.36
C ASN A 655 19.81 10.01 -10.87
N TYR A 656 18.86 9.11 -10.61
CA TYR A 656 18.56 8.58 -9.29
C TYR A 656 18.52 7.04 -9.36
N GLY A 657 19.55 6.38 -8.85
CA GLY A 657 19.62 4.91 -8.83
C GLY A 657 19.50 4.22 -10.21
N GLY A 658 19.93 4.89 -11.29
CA GLY A 658 19.82 4.38 -12.66
C GLY A 658 18.52 4.76 -13.38
N GLN A 659 17.66 5.55 -12.74
CA GLN A 659 16.41 6.05 -13.31
C GLN A 659 16.39 7.58 -13.35
N PRO A 660 15.52 8.21 -14.17
CA PRO A 660 15.29 9.66 -14.13
C PRO A 660 14.86 10.12 -12.74
N ALA A 661 15.46 11.22 -12.25
CA ALA A 661 15.03 11.84 -11.01
C ALA A 661 13.61 12.41 -11.16
N GLY A 662 13.42 13.33 -12.10
CA GLY A 662 12.08 13.83 -12.45
C GLY A 662 11.35 12.84 -13.35
N TYR A 663 10.16 12.41 -12.94
CA TYR A 663 9.35 11.43 -13.68
C TYR A 663 7.90 11.89 -13.91
N THR A 664 7.43 12.91 -13.21
CA THR A 664 6.04 13.38 -13.33
C THR A 664 5.84 14.23 -14.57
N GLN A 665 4.60 14.26 -15.09
CA GLN A 665 4.15 15.17 -16.14
C GLN A 665 3.20 16.25 -15.60
N ARG A 666 2.62 16.01 -14.43
CA ARG A 666 1.70 16.91 -13.74
C ARG A 666 2.11 17.05 -12.28
N PRO A 667 1.95 18.22 -11.66
CA PRO A 667 2.38 18.42 -10.28
C PRO A 667 1.65 17.52 -9.27
N GLU A 668 0.37 17.21 -9.48
CA GLU A 668 -0.40 16.34 -8.61
C GLU A 668 0.09 14.90 -8.57
N GLU A 669 0.96 14.48 -9.49
CA GLU A 669 1.57 13.15 -9.51
C GLU A 669 2.72 13.01 -8.51
N ASN A 670 3.16 14.12 -7.89
CA ASN A 670 4.23 14.16 -6.91
C ASN A 670 3.69 14.19 -5.49
N ILE A 671 3.86 13.08 -4.72
CA ILE A 671 3.66 13.06 -3.27
C ILE A 671 5.00 13.36 -2.61
N SER A 672 5.14 14.59 -2.08
CA SER A 672 6.34 15.00 -1.36
C SER A 672 6.28 14.55 0.09
N TYR A 673 7.28 13.80 0.58
CA TYR A 673 7.35 13.29 1.94
C TYR A 673 8.78 13.06 2.40
N ILE A 674 8.99 12.96 3.71
CA ILE A 674 10.27 12.57 4.31
C ILE A 674 10.14 11.46 5.35
N SER A 675 8.91 11.17 5.79
CA SER A 675 8.57 10.15 6.78
C SER A 675 7.17 9.64 6.51
N VAL A 676 6.94 8.37 6.76
CA VAL A 676 5.65 7.65 6.74
C VAL A 676 5.66 6.61 7.85
N HIS A 677 4.61 5.81 7.98
CA HIS A 677 4.57 4.71 8.96
C HIS A 677 5.72 3.71 8.80
N ASP A 678 6.12 3.42 7.54
CA ASP A 678 7.25 2.56 7.20
C ASP A 678 8.61 3.18 7.56
N ALA A 679 9.53 2.36 8.03
CA ALA A 679 10.86 2.72 8.52
C ALA A 679 10.82 3.64 9.76
N GLU A 680 11.96 4.15 10.17
CA GLU A 680 12.07 5.05 11.31
C GLU A 680 11.38 6.39 11.03
N THR A 681 10.85 7.03 12.08
CA THR A 681 10.40 8.42 11.97
C THR A 681 11.54 9.33 11.52
N VAL A 682 11.22 10.51 10.96
CA VAL A 682 12.27 11.47 10.58
C VAL A 682 13.08 11.94 11.80
N PHE A 683 12.46 11.97 12.99
CA PHE A 683 13.16 12.26 14.24
C PHE A 683 14.18 11.15 14.54
N ASP A 684 13.73 9.89 14.56
CA ASP A 684 14.59 8.75 14.94
C ASP A 684 15.76 8.57 13.97
N VAL A 685 15.53 8.58 12.65
CA VAL A 685 16.64 8.45 11.68
C VAL A 685 17.65 9.58 11.79
N SER A 686 17.20 10.78 12.16
CA SER A 686 18.08 11.93 12.35
C SER A 686 19.01 11.77 13.56
N GLN A 687 18.61 11.01 14.59
CA GLN A 687 19.48 10.75 15.74
C GLN A 687 20.72 9.93 15.36
N TYR A 688 20.60 8.99 14.44
CA TYR A 688 21.74 8.23 13.92
C TYR A 688 22.73 9.12 13.13
N LYS A 689 22.20 10.10 12.39
CA LYS A 689 22.94 10.80 11.32
C LYS A 689 23.56 12.12 11.76
N HIS A 690 22.97 12.83 12.72
CA HIS A 690 23.60 14.06 13.25
C HIS A 690 24.90 13.75 14.01
N ALA A 691 25.86 14.66 13.90
CA ALA A 691 27.00 14.62 14.79
C ALA A 691 26.56 14.75 16.26
N SER A 692 27.21 14.03 17.17
CA SER A 692 26.84 13.96 18.59
C SER A 692 26.80 15.32 19.30
N ALA A 693 27.63 16.27 18.85
CA ALA A 693 27.69 17.64 19.38
C ALA A 693 26.49 18.53 18.99
N VAL A 694 25.60 18.09 18.07
CA VAL A 694 24.42 18.88 17.69
C VAL A 694 23.42 18.86 18.84
N SER A 695 23.03 20.05 19.33
CA SER A 695 22.09 20.19 20.43
C SER A 695 20.70 19.64 20.07
N VAL A 696 19.92 19.29 21.08
CA VAL A 696 18.52 18.79 20.90
C VAL A 696 17.68 19.84 20.16
N SER A 697 17.78 21.10 20.54
CA SER A 697 17.04 22.19 19.87
C SER A 697 17.47 22.37 18.41
N ASP A 698 18.76 22.19 18.10
CA ASP A 698 19.25 22.26 16.72
C ASP A 698 18.75 21.07 15.87
N ARG A 699 18.65 19.87 16.45
CA ARG A 699 18.05 18.70 15.78
C ARG A 699 16.56 18.92 15.49
N ALA A 700 15.82 19.49 16.45
CA ALA A 700 14.43 19.87 16.27
C ALA A 700 14.25 20.90 15.13
N ARG A 701 15.09 21.94 15.11
CA ARG A 701 15.06 22.93 14.01
C ARG A 701 15.42 22.32 12.66
N ALA A 702 16.38 21.39 12.61
CA ALA A 702 16.74 20.68 11.38
C ALA A 702 15.53 19.88 10.83
N GLN A 703 14.76 19.22 11.71
CA GLN A 703 13.52 18.55 11.32
C GLN A 703 12.49 19.53 10.76
N ALA A 704 12.31 20.70 11.39
CA ALA A 704 11.40 21.72 10.89
C ALA A 704 11.80 22.22 9.48
N VAL A 705 13.10 22.34 9.17
CA VAL A 705 13.55 22.60 7.79
C VAL A 705 13.14 21.46 6.86
N GLY A 706 13.24 20.19 7.28
CA GLY A 706 12.78 19.04 6.51
C GLY A 706 11.28 19.10 6.21
N LEU A 707 10.45 19.39 7.22
CA LEU A 707 9.00 19.55 7.06
C LEU A 707 8.66 20.72 6.12
N SER A 708 9.42 21.82 6.18
CA SER A 708 9.21 22.94 5.28
C SER A 708 9.50 22.61 3.81
N LEU A 709 10.52 21.77 3.51
CA LEU A 709 10.78 21.28 2.16
C LEU A 709 9.59 20.49 1.60
N VAL A 710 8.93 19.70 2.44
CA VAL A 710 7.71 18.96 2.06
C VAL A 710 6.54 19.93 1.83
N ILE A 711 6.22 20.76 2.83
CA ILE A 711 5.02 21.61 2.83
C ILE A 711 5.07 22.66 1.73
N LEU A 712 6.25 23.24 1.43
CA LEU A 712 6.41 24.31 0.45
C LEU A 712 6.79 23.80 -0.95
N SER A 713 6.77 22.49 -1.19
CA SER A 713 6.97 21.91 -2.53
C SER A 713 5.76 22.09 -3.44
N GLN A 714 5.98 22.03 -4.74
CA GLN A 714 4.89 21.82 -5.72
C GLN A 714 4.42 20.36 -5.65
N GLY A 715 3.14 20.14 -5.97
CA GLY A 715 2.49 18.84 -5.83
C GLY A 715 1.75 18.71 -4.50
N VAL A 716 1.70 17.50 -3.96
CA VAL A 716 0.92 17.15 -2.77
C VAL A 716 1.86 16.84 -1.59
N PRO A 717 1.93 17.68 -0.57
CA PRO A 717 2.65 17.39 0.67
C PRO A 717 2.00 16.27 1.47
N PHE A 718 2.85 15.41 2.03
CA PHE A 718 2.45 14.30 2.89
C PHE A 718 3.30 14.30 4.17
N LEU A 719 2.65 14.30 5.32
CA LEU A 719 3.25 14.35 6.65
C LEU A 719 2.88 13.09 7.44
N HIS A 720 3.83 12.49 8.12
CA HIS A 720 3.57 11.39 9.05
C HIS A 720 3.02 11.93 10.38
N GLY A 721 2.00 11.28 10.93
CA GLY A 721 1.36 11.70 12.17
C GLY A 721 2.29 11.80 13.36
N GLY A 722 2.42 13.01 13.90
CA GLY A 722 3.31 13.34 15.00
C GLY A 722 4.70 13.86 14.59
N ASP A 723 5.04 13.93 13.29
CA ASP A 723 6.31 14.53 12.87
C ASP A 723 6.45 15.98 13.34
N ASP A 724 5.36 16.73 13.36
CA ASP A 724 5.28 18.08 13.89
C ASP A 724 5.48 18.14 15.42
N PHE A 725 5.28 17.04 16.13
CA PHE A 725 5.57 16.85 17.57
C PHE A 725 6.90 16.14 17.82
N LEU A 726 7.77 16.00 16.81
CA LEU A 726 9.04 15.26 16.92
C LEU A 726 8.83 13.79 17.34
N ARG A 727 7.73 13.13 16.92
CA ARG A 727 7.38 11.76 17.30
C ARG A 727 8.57 10.82 17.15
N SER A 728 8.81 10.00 18.17
CA SER A 728 9.77 8.91 18.16
C SER A 728 9.07 7.57 18.40
N LYS A 729 9.54 6.56 17.72
CA LYS A 729 9.23 5.14 17.97
C LYS A 729 10.41 4.45 18.66
N SER A 730 11.25 5.22 19.37
CA SER A 730 12.48 4.77 20.02
C SER A 730 13.47 4.08 19.04
N GLY A 731 13.49 4.52 17.77
CA GLY A 731 14.33 3.98 16.71
C GLY A 731 13.80 2.72 16.02
N ASP A 732 12.52 2.39 16.19
CA ASP A 732 11.90 1.23 15.52
C ASP A 732 11.82 1.46 14.01
N SER A 733 12.44 0.57 13.25
CA SER A 733 12.47 0.60 11.78
C SER A 733 11.29 -0.12 11.13
N ASN A 734 10.50 -0.89 11.89
CA ASN A 734 9.33 -1.61 11.37
C ASN A 734 8.33 -1.92 12.48
N SER A 735 7.55 -0.92 12.87
CA SER A 735 6.72 -0.97 14.07
C SER A 735 5.32 -1.57 13.84
N TYR A 736 5.09 -2.30 12.72
CA TYR A 736 3.78 -2.83 12.34
C TYR A 736 3.10 -3.69 13.42
N ASN A 737 3.89 -4.35 14.26
CA ASN A 737 3.47 -5.23 15.35
C ASN A 737 4.27 -4.97 16.65
N SER A 738 4.64 -3.69 16.89
CA SER A 738 5.41 -3.28 18.08
C SER A 738 4.51 -2.74 19.21
N GLY A 739 3.22 -3.01 19.12
CA GLY A 739 2.23 -2.67 20.14
C GLY A 739 2.03 -1.16 20.31
N ASP A 740 1.10 -0.82 21.17
CA ASP A 740 0.78 0.58 21.51
C ASP A 740 1.95 1.32 22.13
N TYR A 741 2.89 0.61 22.78
CA TYR A 741 3.97 1.23 23.54
C TYR A 741 4.98 1.96 22.65
N PHE A 742 5.40 1.37 21.53
CA PHE A 742 6.36 2.00 20.61
C PHE A 742 5.70 2.89 19.56
N ASN A 743 4.37 2.82 19.41
CA ASN A 743 3.62 3.60 18.42
C ASN A 743 2.89 4.83 19.01
N ARG A 744 3.19 5.21 20.24
CA ARG A 744 2.53 6.31 20.96
C ARG A 744 2.69 7.66 20.27
N ILE A 745 1.64 8.49 20.39
CA ILE A 745 1.69 9.92 20.10
C ILE A 745 1.24 10.67 21.37
N ASP A 746 1.99 11.70 21.77
CA ASP A 746 1.58 12.60 22.85
C ASP A 746 1.08 13.94 22.26
N TRP A 747 -0.22 14.05 22.08
CA TRP A 747 -0.86 15.26 21.56
C TRP A 747 -0.76 16.47 22.49
N THR A 748 -0.28 16.29 23.73
CA THR A 748 -0.03 17.39 24.67
C THR A 748 1.35 18.06 24.44
N GLY A 749 2.22 17.45 23.64
CA GLY A 749 3.55 17.95 23.34
C GLY A 749 4.51 17.93 24.54
N GLN A 750 4.25 17.12 25.56
CA GLN A 750 5.12 17.03 26.74
C GLN A 750 6.27 16.00 26.54
N LYS A 751 6.05 14.99 25.70
CA LYS A 751 6.99 13.88 25.45
C LYS A 751 6.97 13.48 23.99
N ASN A 752 8.14 13.01 23.51
CA ASN A 752 8.22 12.43 22.17
C ASN A 752 8.55 10.93 22.16
N TYR A 753 8.77 10.34 23.34
CA TYR A 753 9.08 8.93 23.60
C TYR A 753 10.45 8.42 23.09
N TRP A 754 11.40 9.30 22.78
CA TRP A 754 12.80 8.88 22.55
C TRP A 754 13.40 8.31 23.84
N GLY A 755 14.16 7.21 23.73
CA GLY A 755 14.84 6.59 24.87
C GLY A 755 13.91 5.83 25.82
N THR A 756 12.83 5.27 25.31
CA THR A 756 11.88 4.46 26.08
C THR A 756 12.07 2.95 25.88
N GLY A 757 13.29 2.52 25.58
CA GLY A 757 13.68 1.12 25.38
C GLY A 757 14.17 0.84 23.98
N LEU A 758 14.83 -0.30 23.82
CA LEU A 758 15.11 -0.86 22.49
C LEU A 758 13.82 -1.32 21.84
N PRO A 759 13.65 -1.10 20.52
CA PRO A 759 12.48 -1.57 19.79
C PRO A 759 12.48 -3.10 19.66
N VAL A 760 11.31 -3.66 19.38
CA VAL A 760 11.14 -5.11 19.22
C VAL A 760 11.95 -5.62 18.03
N ASP A 761 12.70 -6.70 18.25
CA ASP A 761 13.44 -7.41 17.20
C ASP A 761 12.52 -8.43 16.49
N ASN A 762 11.55 -7.94 15.74
CA ASN A 762 10.58 -8.77 15.03
C ASN A 762 10.76 -8.76 13.50
N SER A 763 11.20 -7.65 12.92
CA SER A 763 11.44 -7.52 11.48
C SER A 763 12.18 -6.21 11.15
N GLY A 764 12.45 -5.96 9.89
CA GLY A 764 13.17 -4.78 9.46
C GLY A 764 14.65 -4.80 9.90
N ASN A 765 15.16 -3.62 10.25
CA ASN A 765 16.58 -3.43 10.58
C ASN A 765 16.86 -3.33 12.08
N ASN A 766 15.89 -3.60 12.97
CA ASN A 766 16.04 -3.37 14.41
C ASN A 766 17.22 -4.13 15.00
N ALA A 767 17.36 -5.44 14.72
CA ALA A 767 18.50 -6.24 15.18
C ALA A 767 19.84 -5.72 14.65
N ALA A 768 19.91 -5.39 13.37
CA ALA A 768 21.11 -4.88 12.73
C ALA A 768 21.53 -3.50 13.27
N ASN A 769 20.54 -2.68 13.65
CA ASN A 769 20.75 -1.34 14.17
C ASN A 769 20.98 -1.29 15.70
N ALA A 770 20.66 -2.36 16.45
CA ALA A 770 20.68 -2.36 17.92
C ALA A 770 22.01 -1.90 18.53
N SER A 771 23.14 -2.35 17.99
CA SER A 771 24.46 -1.94 18.48
C SER A 771 24.78 -0.46 18.26
N THR A 772 24.24 0.14 17.20
CA THR A 772 24.39 1.57 16.87
C THR A 772 23.38 2.40 17.66
N LEU A 773 22.16 1.89 17.84
CA LEU A 773 21.07 2.57 18.53
C LEU A 773 21.29 2.64 20.04
N THR A 774 21.81 1.58 20.66
CA THR A 774 22.02 1.50 22.13
C THR A 774 22.76 2.72 22.71
N PRO A 775 23.94 3.14 22.20
CA PRO A 775 24.60 4.32 22.73
C PRO A 775 23.82 5.62 22.46
N LEU A 776 23.03 5.71 21.40
CA LEU A 776 22.22 6.89 21.11
C LEU A 776 21.07 7.03 22.11
N LEU A 777 20.31 5.95 22.37
CA LEU A 777 19.23 5.94 23.35
C LEU A 777 19.73 6.26 24.78
N ASN A 778 20.94 5.80 25.13
CA ASN A 778 21.52 6.02 26.47
C ASN A 778 22.12 7.43 26.66
N ASN A 779 22.59 8.09 25.59
CA ASN A 779 23.38 9.32 25.73
C ASN A 779 22.70 10.56 25.14
N LEU A 780 21.72 10.41 24.24
CA LEU A 780 20.99 11.56 23.68
C LEU A 780 19.70 11.82 24.47
N SER A 781 19.57 13.01 25.00
CA SER A 781 18.34 13.44 25.68
C SER A 781 17.18 13.57 24.70
N PRO A 782 15.94 13.21 25.10
CA PRO A 782 14.75 13.54 24.35
C PRO A 782 14.57 15.08 24.26
N PRO A 783 13.83 15.58 23.26
CA PRO A 783 13.48 17.00 23.18
C PRO A 783 12.61 17.40 24.37
N ASP A 784 12.80 18.62 24.84
CA ASP A 784 11.91 19.23 25.83
C ASP A 784 10.60 19.71 25.18
N SER A 785 9.60 20.00 26.01
CA SER A 785 8.29 20.47 25.53
C SER A 785 8.38 21.80 24.77
N GLY A 786 9.38 22.63 25.04
CA GLY A 786 9.64 23.86 24.30
C GLY A 786 10.10 23.61 22.88
N SER A 787 11.01 22.65 22.68
CA SER A 787 11.46 22.22 21.35
C SER A 787 10.33 21.57 20.55
N ILE A 788 9.49 20.75 21.20
CA ILE A 788 8.32 20.13 20.57
C ILE A 788 7.32 21.21 20.12
N ALA A 789 6.94 22.12 21.03
CA ALA A 789 6.01 23.20 20.74
C ALA A 789 6.54 24.14 19.63
N ALA A 790 7.85 24.40 19.59
CA ALA A 790 8.47 25.22 18.55
C ALA A 790 8.36 24.54 17.17
N THR A 791 8.62 23.23 17.07
CA THR A 791 8.49 22.49 15.79
C THR A 791 7.06 22.44 15.31
N HIS A 792 6.11 22.18 16.22
CA HIS A 792 4.67 22.21 15.90
C HIS A 792 4.27 23.61 15.42
N GLY A 793 4.64 24.67 16.14
CA GLY A 793 4.37 26.05 15.75
C GLY A 793 4.94 26.41 14.36
N GLN A 794 6.20 26.01 14.09
CA GLN A 794 6.81 26.20 12.77
C GLN A 794 6.04 25.47 11.66
N THR A 795 5.56 24.26 11.93
CA THR A 795 4.73 23.49 10.98
C THR A 795 3.43 24.23 10.66
N LEU A 796 2.75 24.79 11.67
CA LEU A 796 1.56 25.63 11.48
C LEU A 796 1.87 26.87 10.64
N ASP A 797 3.04 27.52 10.85
CA ASP A 797 3.48 28.66 10.06
C ASP A 797 3.66 28.28 8.57
N PHE A 798 4.34 27.15 8.27
CA PHE A 798 4.54 26.69 6.89
C PHE A 798 3.24 26.31 6.19
N LEU A 799 2.33 25.61 6.88
CA LEU A 799 0.99 25.32 6.37
C LEU A 799 0.22 26.61 6.04
N SER A 800 0.32 27.61 6.92
CA SER A 800 -0.32 28.92 6.73
C SER A 800 0.30 29.68 5.55
N VAL A 801 1.62 29.58 5.33
CA VAL A 801 2.28 30.13 4.14
C VAL A 801 1.72 29.49 2.88
N ARG A 802 1.67 28.16 2.81
CA ARG A 802 1.14 27.43 1.66
C ARG A 802 -0.33 27.76 1.40
N LYS A 803 -1.15 27.86 2.45
CA LYS A 803 -2.58 28.21 2.36
C LYS A 803 -2.79 29.61 1.82
N ALA A 804 -1.94 30.56 2.20
CA ALA A 804 -2.11 31.99 1.89
C ALA A 804 -1.86 32.34 0.43
N THR A 805 -1.18 31.49 -0.35
CA THR A 805 -0.89 31.75 -1.77
C THR A 805 -0.93 30.45 -2.58
N ASP A 806 -1.43 30.55 -3.82
CA ASP A 806 -1.43 29.44 -4.77
C ASP A 806 -0.07 29.22 -5.44
N LEU A 807 0.93 30.06 -5.20
CA LEU A 807 2.27 29.90 -5.76
C LEU A 807 2.97 28.59 -5.32
N PHE A 808 2.59 28.00 -4.19
CA PHE A 808 3.03 26.67 -3.76
C PHE A 808 2.12 25.53 -4.23
N ARG A 809 1.05 25.86 -4.98
CA ARG A 809 -0.02 24.92 -5.38
C ARG A 809 -0.36 25.07 -6.86
N LEU A 810 0.67 25.30 -7.69
CA LEU A 810 0.49 25.50 -9.12
C LEU A 810 -0.08 24.24 -9.77
N GLN A 811 -1.13 24.42 -10.58
CA GLN A 811 -1.90 23.32 -11.17
C GLN A 811 -1.33 22.85 -12.51
N GLN A 812 -0.58 23.75 -13.20
CA GLN A 812 -0.06 23.46 -14.52
C GLN A 812 1.45 23.26 -14.47
N ALA A 813 1.93 22.17 -15.06
CA ALA A 813 3.36 21.91 -15.19
C ALA A 813 4.07 23.06 -15.93
N SER A 814 3.42 23.67 -16.94
CA SER A 814 3.96 24.81 -17.67
C SER A 814 4.22 26.03 -16.77
N ASP A 815 3.35 26.30 -15.80
CA ASP A 815 3.54 27.43 -14.89
C ASP A 815 4.75 27.16 -13.97
N ILE A 816 4.93 25.94 -13.49
CA ILE A 816 6.09 25.56 -12.69
C ILE A 816 7.38 25.68 -13.53
N VAL A 817 7.38 25.12 -14.74
CA VAL A 817 8.53 25.12 -15.65
C VAL A 817 8.97 26.55 -16.01
N ASN A 818 8.02 27.46 -16.23
CA ASN A 818 8.31 28.82 -16.68
C ASN A 818 8.56 29.80 -15.51
N CYS A 819 7.94 29.59 -14.34
CA CYS A 819 7.89 30.61 -13.30
C CYS A 819 8.66 30.21 -12.03
N ALA A 820 8.96 28.92 -11.79
CA ALA A 820 9.81 28.47 -10.70
C ALA A 820 11.29 28.39 -11.13
N SER A 821 12.20 28.69 -10.22
CA SER A 821 13.64 28.62 -10.47
C SER A 821 14.42 28.42 -9.18
N PHE A 822 15.67 27.95 -9.30
CA PHE A 822 16.62 27.78 -8.20
C PHE A 822 17.87 28.63 -8.49
N PRO A 823 17.92 29.89 -8.05
CA PRO A 823 19.03 30.82 -8.34
C PRO A 823 20.40 30.31 -7.89
N ASP A 824 20.44 29.46 -6.86
CA ASP A 824 21.64 28.82 -6.30
C ASP A 824 22.10 27.55 -7.04
N ALA A 825 21.35 27.05 -8.03
CA ALA A 825 21.65 25.77 -8.67
C ALA A 825 22.99 25.75 -9.42
N ASN A 826 23.46 26.89 -9.92
CA ASN A 826 24.76 27.02 -10.63
C ASN A 826 25.94 27.28 -9.67
N SER A 827 25.69 27.67 -8.44
CA SER A 827 26.72 27.97 -7.42
C SER A 827 26.19 27.55 -6.05
N PRO A 828 26.00 26.21 -5.82
CA PRO A 828 25.37 25.72 -4.63
C PRO A 828 26.20 25.95 -3.38
N VAL A 829 25.55 26.34 -2.29
CA VAL A 829 26.11 26.41 -0.95
C VAL A 829 25.65 25.19 -0.17
N SER A 830 26.57 24.49 0.48
CA SER A 830 26.27 23.29 1.26
C SER A 830 25.22 23.57 2.35
N GLY A 831 24.15 22.76 2.38
CA GLY A 831 23.06 22.90 3.34
C GLY A 831 22.11 24.07 3.04
N VAL A 832 22.18 24.72 1.86
CA VAL A 832 21.30 25.82 1.46
C VAL A 832 20.66 25.54 0.12
N ILE A 833 19.34 25.75 0.02
CA ILE A 833 18.59 25.72 -1.23
C ILE A 833 17.74 26.99 -1.29
N VAL A 834 17.71 27.64 -2.46
CA VAL A 834 16.93 28.83 -2.71
C VAL A 834 15.94 28.59 -3.85
N MET A 835 14.64 28.65 -3.53
CA MET A 835 13.57 28.55 -4.51
C MET A 835 12.95 29.91 -4.73
N ARG A 836 12.77 30.30 -5.99
CA ARG A 836 12.05 31.50 -6.39
C ARG A 836 10.90 31.12 -7.29
N ILE A 837 9.70 31.61 -6.98
CA ILE A 837 8.52 31.46 -7.83
C ILE A 837 8.02 32.87 -8.21
N GLN A 838 7.96 33.16 -9.51
CA GLN A 838 7.36 34.38 -10.04
C GLN A 838 5.84 34.21 -10.05
N GLY A 839 5.14 35.17 -9.50
CA GLY A 839 3.68 35.19 -9.46
C GLY A 839 3.09 36.03 -10.60
N MET A 840 2.62 37.24 -10.26
CA MET A 840 1.96 38.14 -11.20
C MET A 840 2.79 38.36 -12.48
N GLY A 841 2.16 38.15 -13.64
CA GLY A 841 2.76 38.31 -14.95
C GLY A 841 3.59 37.12 -15.46
N CYS A 842 3.68 36.04 -14.68
CA CYS A 842 4.30 34.77 -15.08
C CYS A 842 3.32 33.59 -15.01
N VAL A 843 2.73 33.35 -13.83
CA VAL A 843 1.71 32.30 -13.69
C VAL A 843 0.37 32.72 -14.26
N ASN A 844 -0.37 31.78 -14.85
CA ASN A 844 -1.70 32.00 -15.37
C ASN A 844 -2.78 32.09 -14.28
N GLN A 845 -2.49 31.61 -13.08
CA GLN A 845 -3.37 31.72 -11.92
C GLN A 845 -3.34 33.14 -11.34
N THR A 846 -4.52 33.69 -11.02
CA THR A 846 -4.67 35.12 -10.71
C THR A 846 -4.78 35.47 -9.23
N SER A 847 -4.79 34.49 -8.33
CA SER A 847 -5.06 34.66 -6.90
C SER A 847 -3.84 34.92 -6.01
N SER A 848 -2.64 34.91 -6.57
CA SER A 848 -1.39 34.86 -5.73
C SER A 848 -1.16 36.05 -4.83
N GLY A 849 -1.68 37.21 -5.16
CA GLY A 849 -1.47 38.45 -4.38
C GLY A 849 -0.02 38.93 -4.29
N TYR A 850 0.97 38.20 -4.81
CA TYR A 850 2.38 38.52 -4.78
C TYR A 850 3.00 38.53 -6.18
N LYS A 851 3.99 39.44 -6.42
CA LYS A 851 4.80 39.43 -7.65
C LYS A 851 5.75 38.23 -7.68
N SER A 852 6.28 37.85 -6.53
CA SER A 852 7.14 36.67 -6.39
C SER A 852 7.23 36.26 -4.95
N VAL A 853 7.61 34.99 -4.74
CA VAL A 853 8.06 34.44 -3.45
C VAL A 853 9.49 33.92 -3.59
N VAL A 854 10.30 34.12 -2.54
CA VAL A 854 11.64 33.55 -2.40
C VAL A 854 11.67 32.76 -1.11
N VAL A 855 12.00 31.46 -1.20
CA VAL A 855 12.19 30.59 -0.04
C VAL A 855 13.65 30.25 0.07
N VAL A 856 14.23 30.47 1.23
CA VAL A 856 15.59 30.04 1.56
C VAL A 856 15.49 28.94 2.61
N PHE A 857 15.80 27.73 2.21
CA PHE A 857 15.92 26.56 3.08
C PHE A 857 17.37 26.46 3.55
N ASN A 858 17.64 26.84 4.78
CA ASN A 858 18.96 26.80 5.37
C ASN A 858 19.03 25.70 6.44
N ALA A 859 19.51 24.52 6.07
CA ALA A 859 19.79 23.42 6.99
C ALA A 859 21.17 23.55 7.65
N SER A 860 22.06 24.45 7.17
CA SER A 860 23.42 24.61 7.67
C SER A 860 23.47 25.16 9.10
N ASN A 861 24.61 25.05 9.73
CA ASN A 861 24.88 25.59 11.08
C ASN A 861 25.38 27.05 11.11
N ALA A 862 25.23 27.76 9.98
CA ALA A 862 25.62 29.16 9.82
C ALA A 862 24.53 29.98 9.16
N VAL A 863 24.63 31.30 9.26
CA VAL A 863 23.75 32.22 8.53
C VAL A 863 23.98 32.04 7.01
N ALA A 864 22.92 31.83 6.25
CA ALA A 864 22.96 31.82 4.80
C ALA A 864 22.68 33.22 4.24
N ASN A 865 23.58 33.71 3.40
CA ASN A 865 23.42 34.98 2.66
C ASN A 865 23.34 34.66 1.17
N THR A 866 22.17 34.86 0.54
CA THR A 866 21.94 34.56 -0.87
C THR A 866 21.59 35.83 -1.63
N SER A 867 22.33 36.11 -2.71
CA SER A 867 22.13 37.30 -3.51
C SER A 867 21.47 36.99 -4.85
N ILE A 868 20.41 37.70 -5.20
CA ILE A 868 19.65 37.56 -6.44
C ILE A 868 19.54 38.92 -7.14
N SER A 869 20.02 39.01 -8.40
CA SER A 869 20.02 40.27 -9.18
C SER A 869 18.63 40.83 -9.46
N ALA A 870 17.62 39.98 -9.59
CA ALA A 870 16.22 40.39 -9.79
C ALA A 870 15.65 41.29 -8.69
N TYR A 871 16.27 41.34 -7.53
CA TYR A 871 15.83 42.16 -6.38
C TYR A 871 16.78 43.33 -6.09
N ALA A 872 17.59 43.75 -7.08
CA ALA A 872 18.43 44.95 -6.98
C ALA A 872 17.58 46.19 -6.70
N GLY A 873 18.06 47.05 -5.81
CA GLY A 873 17.41 48.32 -5.46
C GLY A 873 16.07 48.24 -4.72
N LYS A 874 15.58 47.02 -4.37
CA LYS A 874 14.34 46.84 -3.61
C LYS A 874 14.53 47.25 -2.13
N ALA A 875 13.48 47.70 -1.49
CA ALA A 875 13.46 47.99 -0.06
C ALA A 875 12.90 46.80 0.75
N PHE A 876 13.30 46.66 2.03
CA PHE A 876 12.71 45.73 2.95
C PHE A 876 11.53 46.37 3.69
N GLY A 877 10.33 45.75 3.56
CA GLY A 877 9.08 46.22 4.16
C GLY A 877 7.86 45.86 3.34
N SER A 878 6.67 46.13 3.84
CA SER A 878 5.37 45.71 3.24
C SER A 878 4.80 46.70 2.19
N GLY A 879 5.58 47.65 1.69
CA GLY A 879 5.14 48.57 0.66
C GLY A 879 5.14 47.95 -0.75
N SER A 880 4.39 48.56 -1.71
CA SER A 880 4.35 48.10 -3.11
C SER A 880 5.76 47.99 -3.69
N GLY A 881 6.04 46.88 -4.36
CA GLY A 881 7.33 46.57 -4.95
C GLY A 881 8.43 46.21 -3.95
N ASN A 882 8.17 46.25 -2.66
CA ASN A 882 9.12 45.90 -1.59
C ASN A 882 9.13 44.39 -1.31
N ILE A 883 10.19 43.99 -0.61
CA ILE A 883 10.37 42.60 -0.12
C ILE A 883 10.07 42.60 1.37
N ALA A 884 9.28 41.63 1.83
CA ALA A 884 9.07 41.42 3.28
C ALA A 884 9.11 39.90 3.61
N LEU A 885 9.33 39.60 4.88
CA LEU A 885 9.05 38.27 5.37
C LEU A 885 7.54 37.97 5.22
N HIS A 886 7.20 36.74 4.82
CA HIS A 886 5.78 36.34 4.63
C HIS A 886 4.99 36.58 5.94
N PRO A 887 3.77 37.18 5.87
CA PRO A 887 2.99 37.55 7.05
C PRO A 887 2.78 36.41 8.07
N ALA A 888 2.58 35.18 7.59
CA ALA A 888 2.43 34.00 8.45
C ALA A 888 3.68 33.71 9.30
N GLN A 889 4.88 34.00 8.78
CA GLN A 889 6.12 33.89 9.56
C GLN A 889 6.42 35.15 10.35
N ALA A 890 6.15 36.34 9.82
CA ALA A 890 6.36 37.60 10.51
C ALA A 890 5.54 37.72 11.80
N ASN A 891 4.35 37.10 11.82
CA ASN A 891 3.45 37.03 12.97
C ASN A 891 3.37 35.64 13.61
N GLY A 892 4.16 34.68 13.10
CA GLY A 892 4.11 33.26 13.44
C GLY A 892 4.77 32.87 14.74
N HIS A 893 5.11 31.59 14.85
CA HIS A 893 5.62 31.00 16.10
C HIS A 893 7.15 31.05 16.23
N ASP A 894 7.89 31.03 15.08
CA ASP A 894 9.36 30.99 15.10
C ASP A 894 9.97 32.36 15.39
N SER A 895 10.41 32.57 16.63
CA SER A 895 11.08 33.82 17.07
C SER A 895 12.40 34.07 16.33
N VAL A 896 13.10 33.02 15.91
CA VAL A 896 14.40 33.13 15.20
C VAL A 896 14.19 33.73 13.80
N VAL A 897 13.23 33.22 13.04
CA VAL A 897 12.93 33.76 11.71
C VAL A 897 12.43 35.21 11.79
N LYS A 898 11.57 35.53 12.77
CA LYS A 898 11.02 36.88 12.97
C LYS A 898 12.08 37.95 13.25
N THR A 899 13.08 37.60 14.04
CA THR A 899 14.06 38.57 14.55
C THR A 899 15.35 38.66 13.72
N ALA A 900 15.70 37.57 13.00
CA ALA A 900 17.01 37.48 12.37
C ALA A 900 16.96 37.26 10.84
N ALA A 901 15.83 36.83 10.28
CA ALA A 901 15.70 36.77 8.82
C ALA A 901 15.52 38.19 8.26
N SER A 902 16.33 38.58 7.26
CA SER A 902 16.34 39.94 6.73
C SER A 902 16.64 39.98 5.25
N PHE A 903 16.34 41.13 4.63
CA PHE A 903 16.66 41.43 3.25
C PHE A 903 17.36 42.78 3.18
N SER A 904 18.39 42.89 2.34
CA SER A 904 19.06 44.15 1.99
C SER A 904 19.37 44.20 0.48
N ALA A 905 19.41 45.33 -0.13
CA ALA A 905 19.73 45.46 -1.53
C ALA A 905 20.81 46.49 -1.82
N THR A 906 21.58 46.25 -2.85
CA THR A 906 22.46 47.21 -3.56
C THR A 906 21.86 47.58 -4.92
N ASN A 907 22.52 48.42 -5.69
CA ASN A 907 22.08 48.72 -7.06
C ASN A 907 22.19 47.51 -8.02
N SER A 908 22.88 46.45 -7.63
CA SER A 908 23.14 45.29 -8.50
C SER A 908 22.47 43.98 -8.00
N THR A 909 22.19 43.87 -6.71
CA THR A 909 21.64 42.63 -6.11
C THR A 909 20.79 42.93 -4.90
N GLY A 910 19.82 42.03 -4.65
CA GLY A 910 19.15 41.89 -3.35
C GLY A 910 19.67 40.66 -2.61
N THR A 911 20.01 40.82 -1.34
CA THR A 911 20.58 39.76 -0.49
C THR A 911 19.60 39.35 0.59
N PHE A 912 19.25 38.08 0.64
CA PHE A 912 18.43 37.42 1.65
C PHE A 912 19.35 36.79 2.70
N SER A 913 19.18 37.17 3.96
CA SER A 913 19.94 36.62 5.10
C SER A 913 19.04 35.78 5.96
N VAL A 914 19.39 34.50 6.13
CA VAL A 914 18.56 33.50 6.85
C VAL A 914 19.41 32.79 7.90
N PRO A 915 18.99 32.77 9.18
CA PRO A 915 19.71 32.11 10.27
C PRO A 915 19.96 30.63 10.02
N ALA A 916 20.89 30.06 10.78
CA ALA A 916 21.17 28.62 10.79
C ALA A 916 19.90 27.80 11.08
N ARG A 917 19.77 26.64 10.46
CA ARG A 917 18.64 25.69 10.63
C ARG A 917 17.26 26.36 10.61
N THR A 918 17.07 27.21 9.59
CA THR A 918 15.86 28.02 9.45
C THR A 918 15.37 28.03 8.00
N THR A 919 14.05 27.94 7.80
CA THR A 919 13.43 28.25 6.51
C THR A 919 12.73 29.59 6.60
N ALA A 920 13.08 30.51 5.71
CA ALA A 920 12.44 31.82 5.62
C ALA A 920 11.79 32.00 4.24
N VAL A 921 10.56 32.51 4.26
CA VAL A 921 9.77 32.83 3.05
C VAL A 921 9.64 34.35 2.93
N PHE A 922 10.18 34.88 1.87
CA PHE A 922 10.03 36.29 1.53
C PHE A 922 9.05 36.47 0.37
N VAL A 923 8.28 37.54 0.44
CA VAL A 923 7.30 37.91 -0.58
C VAL A 923 7.60 39.25 -1.17
N GLU A 924 7.41 39.40 -2.47
CA GLU A 924 7.41 40.67 -3.17
C GLU A 924 5.97 41.15 -3.36
N TYR A 925 5.64 42.27 -2.79
CA TYR A 925 4.32 42.89 -2.95
C TYR A 925 4.10 43.47 -4.35
N PRO A 926 2.84 43.57 -4.82
CA PRO A 926 2.47 44.15 -6.11
C PRO A 926 2.91 45.60 -6.32
#